data_b460b4875838b07da390d299c3481699
#
_entry.id   b460b4875838b07da390d299c3481699
#
_cell.length_a   1.000
_cell.length_b   1.000
_cell.length_c   1.000
_cell.angle_alpha   90.00
_cell.angle_beta   90.00
_cell.angle_gamma   90.00
#
_symmetry.space_group_name_H-M   'P 1'
#
loop_
_entity.id
_entity.type
_entity.pdbx_description
1 polymer ?
#
loop_
_entity_poly.entity_id
_entity_poly.type
_entity_poly.pdbx_seq_one_letter_code
_entity_poly.pdbx_strand_id
1 'polypeptide(L)'
;MSKKRKPSERTVKCYYCSDELKLKNLSRHTEIKHGDPNLFPPREKGIMTIFEFSQKRKKQKVEKKPEPDTSPSKSNVTWTSLLSRLSSAVSSLFELLNPFRNAVSSLEKSADKIEKLLQDKDEARVRQLRTYSNHETFGLEHKNEGLIVRASNGQFYGICMVCTKHTPALKSDRGFESEWVTQGRYLDEHKKRTWQRHLTSKMHKEALDLERQPDVSSMFKVGAQKAKVLTQNFLRLVYSSILMFLPYRQLTRLFTSLFLCGFEIGNRNIDDHAGAAACDTYYDYFFGNLSKHICDTNVCTGRKRCFGITADKGTEVNQRQVINIHCFDVDGKLVSVQLAAHLINEIDVSEECAEESTAKALLAHILAWLQKLGLSVEDIHRSWVTVCTDKEACYLLMGKLEREENPGFVPVADASHGMESLFDDVEKALPWFEQRLSIIDKVHSRYSGSPKKKRKLRRTSDVFDLVYISLKRIVETRYIKYAVVAGDALVKMFKNLILVLEDDISSTNDEGAKGILSALLSETAIPDLLAVLDVLDHAVSFSCSSQSGKFSVFEYLDRRRSFITKITIMSQPSFNVDIKAPGSSSLFLSKRLHDNRVDIHKKQFGGFQLGKHNLLPTLRSSRNQTGPTLFRECLKNQQKLCQEILKNMHRLPEDAFCLAIERTIHPHLALQAARVEGNPQADLKVICNRLGLVEIEASILVQYNSYTKILSLHENDPKYVPFWKTKGKWNPIGVIETFMNPSEPFFHGLEDFCVLLERVALLRYTQADTERVVKTIRKVEKRFSGFDEVKEASGKRDRAAQEIFIHENPVALSELPLDKLHKKWVQTHKSSLKKKNAAKASTIENFLKNDSSKARFLTS
;
A
#
# COMPACT_ATOMS: atom_id res chain seq x y z
N MET A 1 15.29 36.04 38.81
CA MET A 1 14.64 34.86 38.09
C MET A 1 14.07 35.34 36.77
N SER A 2 14.76 35.17 35.67
CA SER A 2 14.25 35.51 34.32
C SER A 2 13.23 34.45 33.87
N LYS A 3 11.98 34.84 33.69
CA LYS A 3 10.94 34.00 33.15
C LYS A 3 11.37 33.56 31.72
N LYS A 4 11.71 32.28 31.54
CA LYS A 4 11.91 31.68 30.19
C LYS A 4 10.61 31.85 29.41
N ARG A 5 10.59 32.71 28.39
CA ARG A 5 9.45 32.85 27.44
C ARG A 5 9.21 31.52 26.75
N LYS A 6 7.93 31.15 26.57
CA LYS A 6 7.57 29.92 25.81
C LYS A 6 8.15 29.99 24.39
N PRO A 7 8.56 28.88 23.78
CA PRO A 7 9.17 28.87 22.44
C PRO A 7 8.30 29.56 21.36
N SER A 8 6.97 29.52 21.52
CA SER A 8 5.98 30.14 20.60
C SER A 8 5.97 31.69 20.67
N GLU A 9 6.58 32.28 21.67
CA GLU A 9 6.60 33.74 21.87
C GLU A 9 7.92 34.39 21.43
N ARG A 10 8.89 33.58 20.98
CA ARG A 10 10.16 34.11 20.47
C ARG A 10 9.93 34.75 19.11
N THR A 11 10.38 35.99 18.96
CA THR A 11 10.46 36.66 17.66
C THR A 11 11.78 36.35 16.98
N VAL A 12 11.76 36.24 15.67
CA VAL A 12 12.92 36.03 14.81
C VAL A 12 12.77 36.97 13.60
N LYS A 13 13.90 37.46 13.08
CA LYS A 13 13.89 38.24 11.84
C LYS A 13 13.87 37.33 10.63
N CYS A 14 13.08 37.70 9.64
CA CYS A 14 13.11 37.00 8.34
C CYS A 14 14.44 37.36 7.64
N TYR A 15 15.11 36.35 7.12
CA TYR A 15 16.41 36.52 6.46
C TYR A 15 16.30 37.37 5.17
N TYR A 16 15.16 37.25 4.45
CA TYR A 16 14.99 37.89 3.14
C TYR A 16 14.43 39.33 3.18
N CYS A 17 13.63 39.65 4.20
CA CYS A 17 13.02 41.01 4.28
C CYS A 17 13.18 41.67 5.63
N SER A 18 13.95 41.12 6.55
CA SER A 18 14.22 41.62 7.90
C SER A 18 13.01 41.84 8.83
N ASP A 19 11.83 41.40 8.42
CA ASP A 19 10.62 41.48 9.25
C ASP A 19 10.76 40.67 10.53
N GLU A 20 10.39 41.22 11.67
CA GLU A 20 10.34 40.49 12.94
C GLU A 20 9.05 39.70 13.10
N LEU A 21 9.15 38.40 13.24
CA LEU A 21 8.04 37.49 13.28
C LEU A 21 8.11 36.53 14.47
N LYS A 22 6.95 36.10 14.96
CA LYS A 22 6.94 34.97 15.91
C LYS A 22 7.43 33.73 15.23
N LEU A 23 8.27 32.93 15.85
CA LEU A 23 8.93 31.74 15.29
C LEU A 23 7.94 30.80 14.58
N LYS A 24 6.72 30.68 15.12
CA LYS A 24 5.64 29.85 14.53
C LYS A 24 5.13 30.34 13.16
N ASN A 25 5.35 31.61 12.82
CA ASN A 25 4.85 32.23 11.61
C ASN A 25 5.93 32.37 10.53
N LEU A 26 7.18 32.02 10.83
CA LEU A 26 8.30 32.22 9.91
C LEU A 26 8.15 31.39 8.62
N SER A 27 7.77 30.12 8.73
CA SER A 27 7.56 29.24 7.57
C SER A 27 6.44 29.77 6.65
N ARG A 28 5.32 30.18 7.22
CA ARG A 28 4.19 30.74 6.45
C ARG A 28 4.53 32.07 5.81
N HIS A 29 5.38 32.89 6.44
CA HIS A 29 5.84 34.15 5.90
C HIS A 29 6.77 33.94 4.71
N THR A 30 7.73 32.97 4.80
CA THR A 30 8.63 32.65 3.68
C THR A 30 7.87 32.08 2.49
N GLU A 31 6.86 31.24 2.72
CA GLU A 31 5.99 30.72 1.69
C GLU A 31 5.16 31.81 0.99
N ILE A 32 4.56 32.73 1.75
CA ILE A 32 3.69 33.78 1.20
C ILE A 32 4.46 34.92 0.54
N LYS A 33 5.52 35.39 1.17
CA LYS A 33 6.29 36.56 0.69
C LYS A 33 7.45 36.23 -0.26
N HIS A 34 8.03 35.05 -0.15
CA HIS A 34 9.23 34.68 -0.91
C HIS A 34 9.05 33.48 -1.84
N GLY A 35 7.86 32.88 -1.87
CA GLY A 35 7.45 31.86 -2.85
C GLY A 35 8.11 30.50 -2.73
N ASP A 36 8.99 30.27 -1.74
CA ASP A 36 9.63 28.98 -1.53
C ASP A 36 9.67 28.59 -0.04
N PRO A 37 8.91 27.56 0.36
CA PRO A 37 8.89 27.07 1.73
C PRO A 37 10.19 26.39 2.18
N ASN A 38 11.10 26.06 1.25
CA ASN A 38 12.34 25.34 1.52
C ASN A 38 13.59 26.20 1.50
N LEU A 39 13.47 27.47 1.20
CA LEU A 39 14.56 28.44 1.26
C LEU A 39 14.89 28.79 2.72
N PHE A 40 15.78 28.00 3.31
CA PHE A 40 16.39 28.33 4.60
C PHE A 40 17.77 28.96 4.38
N PRO A 41 18.14 29.98 5.19
CA PRO A 41 19.47 30.63 5.08
C PRO A 41 20.58 29.61 5.35
N PRO A 42 21.78 29.82 4.77
CA PRO A 42 22.96 29.03 5.11
C PRO A 42 23.28 29.17 6.61
N ARG A 43 23.70 28.10 7.21
CA ARG A 43 23.86 27.90 8.67
C ARG A 43 24.73 28.95 9.30
N GLU A 44 24.19 29.77 10.17
CA GLU A 44 24.96 30.33 11.29
C GLU A 44 25.04 29.30 12.42
N LYS A 45 26.23 29.06 12.95
CA LYS A 45 26.52 28.10 14.02
C LYS A 45 25.61 28.38 15.23
N GLY A 46 24.63 27.56 15.49
CA GLY A 46 23.82 27.60 16.71
C GLY A 46 22.31 27.60 16.60
N ILE A 47 21.73 27.70 15.41
CA ILE A 47 20.26 27.64 15.22
C ILE A 47 19.86 26.33 14.56
N MET A 48 19.21 25.43 15.33
CA MET A 48 18.62 24.17 14.80
C MET A 48 17.27 24.45 14.14
N THR A 49 17.05 23.93 12.94
CA THR A 49 15.75 23.96 12.26
C THR A 49 14.74 23.02 12.93
N ILE A 50 13.43 23.31 12.78
CA ILE A 50 12.35 22.45 13.30
C ILE A 50 12.45 21.02 12.75
N PHE A 51 13.02 20.85 11.57
CA PHE A 51 13.22 19.54 10.94
C PHE A 51 14.33 18.74 11.62
N GLU A 52 15.42 19.40 12.03
CA GLU A 52 16.50 18.74 12.77
C GLU A 52 16.08 18.37 14.20
N PHE A 53 15.18 19.15 14.79
CA PHE A 53 14.61 18.85 16.12
C PHE A 53 13.74 17.59 16.08
N SER A 54 12.97 17.38 15.02
CA SER A 54 12.17 16.17 14.84
C SER A 54 13.02 14.95 14.50
N GLN A 55 14.12 15.10 13.75
CA GLN A 55 15.05 14.02 13.49
C GLN A 55 15.89 13.63 14.71
N LYS A 56 16.32 14.60 15.53
CA LYS A 56 17.03 14.33 16.79
C LYS A 56 16.13 13.59 17.79
N ARG A 57 14.83 13.92 17.85
CA ARG A 57 13.85 13.18 18.67
C ARG A 57 13.63 11.73 18.21
N LYS A 58 13.74 11.46 16.91
CA LYS A 58 13.69 10.09 16.36
C LYS A 58 14.98 9.32 16.65
N LYS A 59 16.15 9.94 16.62
CA LYS A 59 17.43 9.30 16.94
C LYS A 59 17.60 9.00 18.44
N GLN A 60 17.14 9.88 19.31
CA GLN A 60 17.22 9.64 20.76
C GLN A 60 16.30 8.54 21.29
N LYS A 61 15.30 8.09 20.51
CA LYS A 61 14.43 6.95 20.90
C LYS A 61 14.99 5.58 20.53
N VAL A 62 16.11 5.52 19.80
CA VAL A 62 16.69 4.25 19.33
C VAL A 62 17.90 3.81 20.15
N GLU A 63 18.50 4.71 20.93
CA GLU A 63 19.69 4.40 21.73
C GLU A 63 19.37 4.24 23.22
N LYS A 64 18.78 3.13 23.61
CA LYS A 64 18.90 2.53 24.96
C LYS A 64 18.49 1.05 24.92
N LYS A 65 19.42 0.19 24.54
CA LYS A 65 19.46 -1.21 24.99
C LYS A 65 20.76 -1.41 25.77
N PRO A 66 20.72 -2.06 26.92
CA PRO A 66 21.92 -2.33 27.70
C PRO A 66 22.75 -3.41 27.03
N GLU A 67 24.04 -3.19 26.98
CA GLU A 67 25.05 -4.17 26.62
C GLU A 67 25.14 -5.28 27.66
N PRO A 68 25.38 -6.53 27.28
CA PRO A 68 25.79 -7.56 28.23
C PRO A 68 27.31 -7.46 28.44
N ASP A 69 27.71 -7.42 29.72
CA ASP A 69 29.10 -7.58 30.16
C ASP A 69 29.67 -8.92 29.66
N THR A 70 30.60 -8.85 28.75
CA THR A 70 31.63 -9.86 28.58
C THR A 70 32.91 -9.15 28.20
N SER A 71 33.84 -9.15 29.14
CA SER A 71 35.20 -8.73 28.93
C SER A 71 35.93 -9.70 27.98
N PRO A 72 36.56 -9.25 26.91
CA PRO A 72 37.68 -9.95 26.33
C PRO A 72 38.96 -9.12 26.50
N SER A 73 39.99 -9.90 26.80
CA SER A 73 41.38 -9.55 26.93
C SER A 73 41.88 -8.52 25.93
N LYS A 74 42.67 -7.56 26.44
CA LYS A 74 43.42 -6.57 25.70
C LYS A 74 44.37 -7.27 24.71
N SER A 75 44.15 -7.10 23.43
CA SER A 75 45.20 -7.17 22.42
C SER A 75 45.48 -5.75 21.92
N ASN A 76 46.67 -5.26 22.32
CA ASN A 76 47.24 -4.01 21.85
C ASN A 76 47.49 -4.06 20.35
N VAL A 77 46.58 -3.52 19.54
CA VAL A 77 46.88 -3.15 18.16
C VAL A 77 47.41 -1.72 18.19
N THR A 78 48.71 -1.59 18.12
CA THR A 78 49.39 -0.29 18.04
C THR A 78 49.11 0.38 16.71
N TRP A 79 48.95 1.70 16.74
CA TRP A 79 48.77 2.61 15.57
C TRP A 79 49.81 2.38 14.47
N THR A 80 51.02 1.88 14.82
CA THR A 80 52.07 1.49 13.88
C THR A 80 51.67 0.32 12.96
N SER A 81 50.86 -0.63 13.42
CA SER A 81 50.37 -1.73 12.61
C SER A 81 49.29 -1.29 11.57
N LEU A 82 48.50 -0.29 11.89
CA LEU A 82 47.51 0.29 10.96
C LEU A 82 48.21 1.14 9.88
N LEU A 83 49.22 1.93 10.24
CA LEU A 83 50.01 2.74 9.30
C LEU A 83 50.82 1.88 8.35
N SER A 84 51.38 0.74 8.82
CA SER A 84 52.12 -0.16 7.96
C SER A 84 51.20 -0.87 6.93
N ARG A 85 49.96 -1.23 7.32
CA ARG A 85 48.97 -1.77 6.40
C ARG A 85 48.46 -0.76 5.39
N LEU A 86 48.29 0.52 5.77
CA LEU A 86 47.96 1.62 4.87
C LEU A 86 49.12 1.90 3.89
N SER A 87 50.34 1.90 4.35
CA SER A 87 51.54 2.05 3.49
C SER A 87 51.66 0.92 2.47
N SER A 88 51.43 -0.31 2.89
CA SER A 88 51.44 -1.47 1.99
C SER A 88 50.30 -1.38 0.96
N ALA A 89 49.10 -0.97 1.35
CA ALA A 89 47.98 -0.80 0.43
C ALA A 89 48.22 0.30 -0.62
N VAL A 90 48.83 1.40 -0.21
CA VAL A 90 49.23 2.51 -1.12
C VAL A 90 50.31 2.05 -2.09
N SER A 91 51.29 1.32 -1.62
CA SER A 91 52.33 0.77 -2.50
C SER A 91 51.76 -0.24 -3.53
N SER A 92 50.83 -1.09 -3.12
CA SER A 92 50.13 -2.00 -4.04
C SER A 92 49.27 -1.25 -5.07
N LEU A 93 48.67 -0.09 -4.69
CA LEU A 93 47.92 0.75 -5.60
C LEU A 93 48.84 1.44 -6.63
N PHE A 94 50.08 1.81 -6.22
CA PHE A 94 51.09 2.36 -7.14
C PHE A 94 51.59 1.29 -8.13
N GLU A 95 51.77 0.06 -7.70
CA GLU A 95 52.12 -1.03 -8.61
C GLU A 95 51.02 -1.37 -9.61
N LEU A 96 49.75 -1.29 -9.23
CA LEU A 96 48.58 -1.46 -10.12
C LEU A 96 48.43 -0.34 -11.16
N LEU A 97 48.95 0.86 -10.88
CA LEU A 97 48.88 2.02 -11.79
C LEU A 97 50.07 2.09 -12.77
N ASN A 98 51.17 1.38 -12.50
CA ASN A 98 52.34 1.35 -13.38
C ASN A 98 52.07 0.83 -14.80
N PRO A 99 51.28 -0.25 -15.03
CA PRO A 99 50.92 -0.66 -16.39
C PRO A 99 50.16 0.41 -17.16
N PHE A 100 49.29 1.18 -16.50
CA PHE A 100 48.56 2.28 -17.14
C PHE A 100 49.48 3.43 -17.55
N ARG A 101 50.44 3.77 -16.74
CA ARG A 101 51.43 4.82 -17.03
C ARG A 101 52.32 4.40 -18.22
N ASN A 102 52.70 3.15 -18.31
CA ASN A 102 53.47 2.62 -19.42
C ASN A 102 52.64 2.55 -20.73
N ALA A 103 51.35 2.24 -20.62
CA ALA A 103 50.42 2.28 -21.76
C ALA A 103 50.21 3.69 -22.33
N VAL A 104 50.08 4.71 -21.45
CA VAL A 104 49.96 6.11 -21.85
C VAL A 104 51.24 6.59 -22.53
N SER A 105 52.43 6.29 -21.99
CA SER A 105 53.70 6.64 -22.61
C SER A 105 53.93 5.94 -23.96
N SER A 106 53.42 4.70 -24.12
CA SER A 106 53.45 3.98 -25.41
C SER A 106 52.51 4.63 -26.45
N LEU A 107 51.33 5.15 -26.01
CA LEU A 107 50.39 5.88 -26.88
C LEU A 107 50.96 7.22 -27.31
N GLU A 108 51.64 7.96 -26.44
CA GLU A 108 52.30 9.24 -26.77
C GLU A 108 53.39 9.02 -27.82
N LYS A 109 54.28 7.98 -27.64
CA LYS A 109 55.29 7.65 -28.65
C LYS A 109 54.70 7.20 -29.98
N SER A 110 53.51 6.60 -29.96
CA SER A 110 52.79 6.22 -31.16
C SER A 110 52.16 7.42 -31.87
N ALA A 111 51.68 8.40 -31.11
CA ALA A 111 51.16 9.66 -31.61
C ALA A 111 52.29 10.47 -32.30
N ASP A 112 53.45 10.62 -31.66
CA ASP A 112 54.61 11.30 -32.23
C ASP A 112 55.09 10.64 -33.54
N LYS A 113 55.01 9.31 -33.64
CA LYS A 113 55.36 8.58 -34.84
C LYS A 113 54.37 8.78 -35.95
N ILE A 114 53.10 8.90 -35.65
CA ILE A 114 52.01 9.23 -36.60
C ILE A 114 52.18 10.65 -37.09
N GLU A 115 52.47 11.59 -36.20
CA GLU A 115 52.71 12.99 -36.54
C GLU A 115 53.90 13.17 -37.49
N LYS A 116 54.98 12.47 -37.29
CA LYS A 116 56.15 12.43 -38.17
C LYS A 116 55.90 11.80 -39.54
N LEU A 117 55.01 10.78 -39.57
CA LEU A 117 54.58 10.14 -40.84
C LEU A 117 53.60 11.00 -41.63
N LEU A 118 52.94 11.97 -41.00
CA LEU A 118 52.04 12.93 -41.62
C LEU A 118 52.80 14.12 -42.22
N GLN A 119 54.01 14.47 -41.73
CA GLN A 119 54.84 15.55 -42.20
C GLN A 119 55.62 15.21 -43.50
N ASP A 120 55.83 13.96 -43.85
CA ASP A 120 56.72 13.50 -44.92
C ASP A 120 55.98 13.13 -46.23
N LYS A 121 54.69 13.39 -46.39
CA LYS A 121 53.91 13.09 -47.63
C LYS A 121 53.37 14.36 -48.33
N ASP A 122 54.05 14.65 -49.40
CA ASP A 122 53.62 15.35 -50.62
C ASP A 122 52.88 16.69 -50.50
N GLU A 123 53.49 17.78 -50.80
CA GLU A 123 52.90 19.12 -51.09
C GLU A 123 51.68 19.01 -52.01
N ALA A 124 51.64 18.08 -52.96
CA ALA A 124 50.52 17.86 -53.83
C ALA A 124 49.26 17.38 -53.10
N ARG A 125 49.43 16.53 -52.11
CA ARG A 125 48.35 16.03 -51.27
C ARG A 125 47.87 17.08 -50.30
N VAL A 126 48.74 17.97 -49.81
CA VAL A 126 48.42 19.13 -48.99
C VAL A 126 47.57 20.16 -49.79
N ARG A 127 47.91 20.40 -51.09
CA ARG A 127 47.11 21.27 -51.99
C ARG A 127 45.74 20.63 -52.22
N GLN A 128 45.65 19.34 -52.46
CA GLN A 128 44.42 18.60 -52.65
C GLN A 128 43.56 18.60 -51.35
N LEU A 129 44.17 18.41 -50.18
CA LEU A 129 43.52 18.52 -48.88
C LEU A 129 43.04 19.95 -48.57
N ARG A 130 43.82 20.96 -48.90
CA ARG A 130 43.38 22.36 -48.77
C ARG A 130 42.18 22.66 -49.66
N THR A 131 42.19 22.14 -50.89
CA THR A 131 41.04 22.32 -51.81
C THR A 131 39.82 21.56 -51.27
N TYR A 132 40.02 20.35 -50.74
CA TYR A 132 38.96 19.59 -50.10
C TYR A 132 38.40 20.30 -48.85
N SER A 133 39.30 20.76 -47.94
CA SER A 133 38.92 21.53 -46.75
C SER A 133 38.18 22.83 -47.11
N ASN A 134 38.59 23.55 -48.16
CA ASN A 134 37.92 24.79 -48.57
C ASN A 134 36.52 24.57 -49.14
N HIS A 135 36.22 23.41 -49.77
CA HIS A 135 34.89 23.08 -50.27
C HIS A 135 33.99 22.55 -49.16
N GLU A 136 34.57 21.79 -48.25
CA GLU A 136 33.87 21.27 -47.09
C GLU A 136 33.49 22.40 -46.10
N THR A 137 34.43 23.32 -45.84
CA THR A 137 34.18 24.54 -45.09
C THR A 137 33.08 25.39 -45.72
N PHE A 138 33.12 25.58 -47.05
CA PHE A 138 32.05 26.27 -47.75
C PHE A 138 30.68 25.56 -47.58
N GLY A 139 30.65 24.24 -47.64
CA GLY A 139 29.44 23.45 -47.40
C GLY A 139 28.91 23.62 -45.97
N LEU A 140 29.81 23.65 -44.98
CA LEU A 140 29.44 23.88 -43.58
C LEU A 140 28.92 25.30 -43.33
N GLU A 141 29.58 26.34 -43.93
CA GLU A 141 29.15 27.73 -43.80
C GLU A 141 27.73 27.95 -44.37
N HIS A 142 27.37 27.25 -45.44
CA HIS A 142 26.07 27.42 -46.12
C HIS A 142 25.09 26.27 -45.84
N LYS A 143 25.41 25.40 -44.89
CA LYS A 143 24.54 24.29 -44.51
C LYS A 143 23.17 24.75 -44.01
N ASN A 144 23.13 25.85 -43.28
CA ASN A 144 21.88 26.42 -42.75
C ASN A 144 21.03 27.03 -43.86
N GLU A 145 21.64 27.36 -45.03
CA GLU A 145 20.95 27.80 -46.25
C GLU A 145 20.52 26.61 -47.13
N GLY A 146 20.76 25.36 -46.68
CA GLY A 146 20.35 24.14 -47.34
C GLY A 146 21.35 23.62 -48.40
N LEU A 147 22.62 24.02 -48.37
CA LEU A 147 23.66 23.50 -49.26
C LEU A 147 24.28 22.22 -48.73
N ILE A 148 24.31 21.18 -49.54
CA ILE A 148 25.14 20.00 -49.31
C ILE A 148 26.21 19.93 -50.43
N VAL A 149 27.48 19.79 -50.00
CA VAL A 149 28.60 19.58 -50.93
C VAL A 149 28.96 18.10 -50.98
N ARG A 150 29.02 17.52 -52.15
CA ARG A 150 29.47 16.15 -52.42
C ARG A 150 30.72 16.13 -53.28
N ALA A 151 31.63 15.26 -53.00
CA ALA A 151 32.79 14.99 -53.83
C ALA A 151 32.55 13.74 -54.70
N SER A 152 32.81 13.82 -55.99
CA SER A 152 32.76 12.71 -56.92
C SER A 152 33.87 12.87 -57.96
N ASN A 153 34.69 11.82 -58.17
CA ASN A 153 35.79 11.82 -59.12
C ASN A 153 36.76 13.03 -59.00
N GLY A 154 37.07 13.41 -57.75
CA GLY A 154 37.94 14.56 -57.45
C GLY A 154 37.35 15.94 -57.71
N GLN A 155 36.09 16.02 -58.06
CA GLN A 155 35.34 17.26 -58.27
C GLN A 155 34.27 17.44 -57.20
N PHE A 156 33.88 18.70 -56.92
CA PHE A 156 32.89 19.03 -55.89
C PHE A 156 31.60 19.54 -56.52
N TYR A 157 30.50 19.02 -56.00
CA TYR A 157 29.17 19.35 -56.48
C TYR A 157 28.31 19.84 -55.32
N GLY A 158 27.59 20.95 -55.55
CA GLY A 158 26.61 21.49 -54.58
C GLY A 158 25.20 21.04 -54.88
N ILE A 159 24.48 20.56 -53.88
CA ILE A 159 23.07 20.18 -53.97
C ILE A 159 22.27 21.08 -53.02
N CYS A 160 21.20 21.65 -53.51
CA CYS A 160 20.27 22.42 -52.70
C CYS A 160 19.20 21.52 -52.13
N MET A 161 19.21 21.30 -50.81
CA MET A 161 18.25 20.46 -50.09
C MET A 161 16.82 21.00 -50.15
N VAL A 162 16.66 22.31 -50.12
CA VAL A 162 15.35 22.96 -50.20
C VAL A 162 14.70 22.67 -51.56
N CYS A 163 15.45 22.87 -52.66
CA CYS A 163 14.94 22.58 -53.99
C CYS A 163 14.72 21.08 -54.21
N THR A 164 15.60 20.20 -53.69
CA THR A 164 15.48 18.73 -53.80
C THR A 164 14.23 18.22 -53.10
N LYS A 165 13.91 18.73 -51.92
CA LYS A 165 12.72 18.35 -51.13
C LYS A 165 11.41 18.69 -51.89
N HIS A 166 11.38 19.77 -52.61
CA HIS A 166 10.17 20.24 -53.29
C HIS A 166 10.18 20.00 -54.80
N THR A 167 11.11 19.22 -55.34
CA THR A 167 11.25 18.91 -56.76
C THR A 167 9.93 18.54 -57.47
N PRO A 168 9.06 17.66 -56.87
CA PRO A 168 7.81 17.27 -57.52
C PRO A 168 6.81 18.43 -57.71
N ALA A 169 6.91 19.46 -56.90
CA ALA A 169 6.00 20.61 -56.88
C ALA A 169 6.52 21.83 -57.65
N LEU A 170 7.83 21.82 -58.02
CA LEU A 170 8.45 22.95 -58.69
C LEU A 170 8.04 23.04 -60.20
N LYS A 171 7.57 24.18 -60.58
CA LYS A 171 7.07 24.48 -62.00
C LYS A 171 8.09 25.15 -62.87
N SER A 172 9.34 25.31 -62.42
CA SER A 172 10.37 26.03 -63.13
C SER A 172 10.85 25.33 -64.42
N ASP A 173 11.30 26.10 -65.41
CA ASP A 173 11.83 25.61 -66.66
C ASP A 173 13.09 24.74 -66.45
N ARG A 174 13.22 23.75 -67.34
CA ARG A 174 14.34 22.81 -67.32
C ARG A 174 15.63 23.53 -67.79
N GLY A 175 16.73 23.29 -67.07
CA GLY A 175 18.02 23.85 -67.42
C GLY A 175 19.02 23.89 -66.30
N PHE A 176 19.85 24.91 -66.31
CA PHE A 176 20.92 25.12 -65.30
C PHE A 176 20.48 24.95 -63.81
N GLU A 177 19.26 25.29 -63.51
CA GLU A 177 18.71 25.20 -62.20
C GLU A 177 18.39 23.74 -61.74
N SER A 178 18.09 22.85 -62.68
CA SER A 178 17.82 21.46 -62.41
C SER A 178 19.01 20.66 -61.88
N GLU A 179 20.23 21.12 -62.21
CA GLU A 179 21.45 20.47 -61.76
C GLU A 179 21.61 20.53 -60.19
N TRP A 180 21.11 21.59 -59.56
CA TRP A 180 21.14 21.71 -58.08
C TRP A 180 20.28 20.69 -57.37
N VAL A 181 19.45 19.97 -58.05
CA VAL A 181 18.47 19.03 -57.49
C VAL A 181 18.84 17.59 -57.75
N THR A 182 19.33 17.28 -58.95
CA THR A 182 19.54 15.91 -59.43
C THR A 182 20.95 15.38 -59.25
N GLN A 183 21.90 15.99 -60.01
CA GLN A 183 23.29 15.53 -60.05
C GLN A 183 24.23 16.35 -59.14
N GLY A 184 23.79 17.51 -58.74
CA GLY A 184 24.59 18.50 -58.07
C GLY A 184 25.29 19.42 -59.12
N ARG A 185 25.32 20.72 -58.83
CA ARG A 185 26.03 21.74 -59.61
C ARG A 185 27.50 21.68 -59.27
N TYR A 186 28.37 21.60 -60.30
CA TYR A 186 29.82 21.70 -60.16
C TYR A 186 30.22 23.01 -59.44
N LEU A 187 31.04 22.94 -58.45
CA LEU A 187 31.54 24.03 -57.61
C LEU A 187 33.00 24.35 -58.06
N ASP A 188 33.19 25.39 -58.80
CA ASP A 188 34.50 25.95 -59.21
C ASP A 188 35.03 27.02 -58.24
N GLU A 189 36.06 27.74 -58.66
CA GLU A 189 36.63 28.84 -57.82
C GLU A 189 35.58 29.94 -57.55
N HIS A 190 34.52 30.06 -58.33
CA HIS A 190 33.43 31.03 -58.12
C HIS A 190 32.25 30.47 -57.35
N LYS A 191 32.44 29.39 -56.56
CA LYS A 191 31.41 28.66 -55.86
C LYS A 191 30.46 29.56 -55.05
N LYS A 192 31.00 30.62 -54.44
CA LYS A 192 30.20 31.55 -53.61
C LYS A 192 29.23 32.38 -54.52
N ARG A 193 29.69 32.84 -55.66
CA ARG A 193 28.85 33.58 -56.60
C ARG A 193 27.80 32.68 -57.25
N THR A 194 28.18 31.45 -57.54
CA THR A 194 27.31 30.44 -58.16
C THR A 194 26.20 30.03 -57.17
N TRP A 195 26.50 29.88 -55.90
CA TRP A 195 25.52 29.61 -54.84
C TRP A 195 24.58 30.79 -54.60
N GLN A 196 25.10 32.02 -54.52
CA GLN A 196 24.29 33.25 -54.40
C GLN A 196 23.32 33.42 -55.55
N ARG A 197 23.76 33.10 -56.79
CA ARG A 197 22.90 33.13 -57.95
C ARG A 197 21.77 32.11 -57.89
N HIS A 198 22.06 30.91 -57.34
CA HIS A 198 21.03 29.89 -57.06
C HIS A 198 20.03 30.37 -56.05
N LEU A 199 20.47 30.93 -54.92
CA LEU A 199 19.58 31.46 -53.88
C LEU A 199 18.61 32.54 -54.38
N THR A 200 19.01 33.28 -55.39
CA THR A 200 18.18 34.32 -55.98
C THR A 200 17.31 33.82 -57.18
N SER A 201 17.50 32.57 -57.57
CA SER A 201 16.77 31.96 -58.67
C SER A 201 15.28 31.81 -58.43
N LYS A 202 14.49 31.78 -59.46
CA LYS A 202 13.05 31.55 -59.38
C LYS A 202 12.72 30.19 -58.73
N MET A 203 13.46 29.14 -59.13
CA MET A 203 13.28 27.80 -58.61
C MET A 203 13.51 27.74 -57.09
N HIS A 204 14.60 28.35 -56.60
CA HIS A 204 14.89 28.37 -55.18
C HIS A 204 13.87 29.19 -54.38
N LYS A 205 13.39 30.29 -54.89
CA LYS A 205 12.34 31.10 -54.28
C LYS A 205 11.03 30.34 -54.21
N GLU A 206 10.62 29.68 -55.29
CA GLU A 206 9.42 28.80 -55.26
C GLU A 206 9.56 27.66 -54.28
N ALA A 207 10.75 27.03 -54.17
CA ALA A 207 11.01 26.00 -53.19
C ALA A 207 10.93 26.51 -51.72
N LEU A 208 11.46 27.71 -51.46
CA LEU A 208 11.34 28.40 -50.19
C LEU A 208 9.90 28.75 -49.83
N ASP A 209 9.10 29.16 -50.79
CA ASP A 209 7.70 29.49 -50.58
C ASP A 209 6.92 28.21 -50.23
N LEU A 210 7.23 27.07 -50.88
CA LEU A 210 6.70 25.77 -50.53
C LEU A 210 7.19 25.30 -49.13
N GLU A 211 8.45 25.54 -48.76
CA GLU A 211 8.99 25.25 -47.44
C GLU A 211 8.32 26.09 -46.32
N ARG A 212 7.99 27.34 -46.63
CA ARG A 212 7.28 28.25 -45.71
C ARG A 212 5.81 27.98 -45.61
N GLN A 213 5.21 27.25 -46.59
CA GLN A 213 3.87 26.76 -46.42
C GLN A 213 3.86 25.70 -45.30
N PRO A 214 3.15 25.93 -44.20
CA PRO A 214 3.12 24.97 -43.13
C PRO A 214 2.59 23.64 -43.67
N ASP A 215 3.38 22.56 -43.56
CA ASP A 215 2.91 21.22 -43.85
C ASP A 215 1.72 20.94 -42.91
N VAL A 216 0.51 21.09 -43.50
CA VAL A 216 -0.75 20.91 -42.80
C VAL A 216 -0.76 19.55 -42.10
N SER A 217 -0.14 18.52 -42.71
CA SER A 217 -0.01 17.19 -42.09
C SER A 217 0.93 17.20 -40.88
N SER A 218 2.05 17.95 -40.91
CA SER A 218 2.96 18.09 -39.77
C SER A 218 2.32 18.92 -38.67
N MET A 219 1.59 19.98 -39.00
CA MET A 219 0.83 20.78 -38.03
C MET A 219 -0.25 19.94 -37.36
N PHE A 220 -0.98 19.10 -38.12
CA PHE A 220 -1.94 18.17 -37.55
C PHE A 220 -1.26 17.13 -36.63
N LYS A 221 -0.09 16.60 -37.03
CA LYS A 221 0.67 15.65 -36.15
C LYS A 221 1.15 16.33 -34.89
N VAL A 222 1.72 17.54 -34.97
CA VAL A 222 2.17 18.31 -33.80
C VAL A 222 0.98 18.66 -32.90
N GLY A 223 -0.12 19.13 -33.50
CA GLY A 223 -1.37 19.42 -32.77
C GLY A 223 -1.96 18.18 -32.09
N ALA A 224 -1.97 17.03 -32.79
CA ALA A 224 -2.44 15.76 -32.22
C ALA A 224 -1.54 15.27 -31.08
N GLN A 225 -0.22 15.40 -31.21
CA GLN A 225 0.74 15.04 -30.15
C GLN A 225 0.58 15.95 -28.91
N LYS A 226 0.44 17.26 -29.12
CA LYS A 226 0.16 18.22 -28.05
C LYS A 226 -1.16 17.88 -27.35
N ALA A 227 -2.23 17.63 -28.09
CA ALA A 227 -3.52 17.22 -27.53
C ALA A 227 -3.44 15.90 -26.74
N LYS A 228 -2.62 14.94 -27.20
CA LYS A 228 -2.36 13.69 -26.48
C LYS A 228 -1.70 13.96 -25.13
N VAL A 229 -0.63 14.74 -25.09
CA VAL A 229 0.09 15.09 -23.85
C VAL A 229 -0.82 15.82 -22.87
N LEU A 230 -1.60 16.78 -23.33
CA LEU A 230 -2.55 17.51 -22.53
C LEU A 230 -3.63 16.59 -21.93
N THR A 231 -4.13 15.64 -22.70
CA THR A 231 -5.10 14.64 -22.20
C THR A 231 -4.46 13.70 -21.19
N GLN A 232 -3.22 13.29 -21.41
CA GLN A 232 -2.49 12.46 -20.44
C GLN A 232 -2.25 13.18 -19.12
N ASN A 233 -1.92 14.47 -19.15
CA ASN A 233 -1.79 15.29 -17.94
C ASN A 233 -3.12 15.45 -17.22
N PHE A 234 -4.21 15.66 -17.96
CA PHE A 234 -5.56 15.64 -17.40
C PHE A 234 -5.85 14.33 -16.67
N LEU A 235 -5.64 13.20 -17.35
CA LEU A 235 -5.84 11.88 -16.75
C LEU A 235 -5.00 11.73 -15.47
N ARG A 236 -3.69 12.01 -15.47
CA ARG A 236 -2.85 11.95 -14.26
C ARG A 236 -3.43 12.73 -13.09
N LEU A 237 -3.90 13.95 -13.33
CA LEU A 237 -4.45 14.80 -12.29
C LEU A 237 -5.77 14.25 -11.72
N VAL A 238 -6.67 13.75 -12.58
CA VAL A 238 -7.90 13.10 -12.12
C VAL A 238 -7.58 11.87 -11.28
N TYR A 239 -6.66 11.03 -11.73
CA TYR A 239 -6.22 9.85 -10.98
C TYR A 239 -5.67 10.23 -9.59
N SER A 240 -4.75 11.20 -9.54
CA SER A 240 -4.21 11.71 -8.28
C SER A 240 -5.31 12.24 -7.35
N SER A 241 -6.33 12.89 -7.92
CA SER A 241 -7.45 13.44 -7.16
C SER A 241 -8.34 12.34 -6.58
N ILE A 242 -8.55 11.25 -7.32
CA ILE A 242 -9.26 10.06 -6.80
C ILE A 242 -8.47 9.51 -5.60
N LEU A 243 -7.16 9.29 -5.75
CA LEU A 243 -6.32 8.76 -4.67
C LEU A 243 -6.26 9.68 -3.43
N MET A 244 -6.38 11.00 -3.61
CA MET A 244 -6.42 11.99 -2.54
C MET A 244 -7.82 12.26 -1.98
N PHE A 245 -8.85 11.56 -2.45
CA PHE A 245 -10.25 11.79 -2.08
C PHE A 245 -10.74 13.23 -2.33
N LEU A 246 -10.23 13.90 -3.37
CA LEU A 246 -10.66 15.25 -3.70
C LEU A 246 -12.02 15.23 -4.44
N PRO A 247 -13.03 16.00 -4.01
CA PRO A 247 -14.30 16.10 -4.72
C PRO A 247 -14.11 16.64 -6.14
N TYR A 248 -14.86 16.15 -7.13
CA TYR A 248 -14.77 16.61 -8.53
C TYR A 248 -15.00 18.12 -8.66
N ARG A 249 -15.84 18.75 -7.83
CA ARG A 249 -15.99 20.20 -7.78
C ARG A 249 -14.69 20.94 -7.45
N GLN A 250 -13.79 20.31 -6.67
CA GLN A 250 -12.49 20.89 -6.36
C GLN A 250 -11.51 20.70 -7.51
N LEU A 251 -11.74 19.72 -8.39
CA LEU A 251 -10.93 19.52 -9.58
C LEU A 251 -10.93 20.76 -10.46
N THR A 252 -12.10 21.32 -10.76
CA THR A 252 -12.20 22.53 -11.57
C THR A 252 -11.37 23.67 -10.98
N ARG A 253 -11.41 23.85 -9.65
CA ARG A 253 -10.61 24.88 -8.97
C ARG A 253 -9.11 24.57 -9.04
N LEU A 254 -8.73 23.30 -8.80
CA LEU A 254 -7.35 22.85 -8.90
C LEU A 254 -6.80 23.05 -10.31
N PHE A 255 -7.55 22.65 -11.33
CA PHE A 255 -7.18 22.83 -12.74
C PHE A 255 -7.04 24.32 -13.11
N THR A 256 -7.98 25.15 -12.67
CA THR A 256 -7.90 26.61 -12.88
C THR A 256 -6.63 27.19 -12.25
N SER A 257 -6.34 26.78 -10.99
CA SER A 257 -5.13 27.25 -10.30
C SER A 257 -3.85 26.79 -11.00
N LEU A 258 -3.77 25.52 -11.40
CA LEU A 258 -2.61 24.98 -12.13
C LEU A 258 -2.44 25.66 -13.49
N PHE A 259 -3.54 25.91 -14.21
CA PHE A 259 -3.52 26.65 -15.48
C PHE A 259 -3.00 28.08 -15.29
N LEU A 260 -3.46 28.78 -14.25
CA LEU A 260 -2.97 30.13 -13.91
C LEU A 260 -1.49 30.13 -13.51
N CYS A 261 -0.98 29.02 -12.97
CA CYS A 261 0.45 28.80 -12.70
C CYS A 261 1.27 28.40 -13.94
N GLY A 262 0.67 28.38 -15.13
CA GLY A 262 1.36 28.07 -16.39
C GLY A 262 1.45 26.59 -16.73
N PHE A 263 0.78 25.69 -16.00
CA PHE A 263 0.75 24.28 -16.36
C PHE A 263 -0.18 24.03 -17.55
N GLU A 264 0.34 23.39 -18.59
CA GLU A 264 -0.46 22.99 -19.74
C GLU A 264 -1.33 21.76 -19.40
N ILE A 265 -2.62 21.98 -19.19
CA ILE A 265 -3.62 20.98 -18.89
C ILE A 265 -4.72 21.01 -19.97
N GLY A 266 -5.04 19.87 -20.51
CA GLY A 266 -5.70 19.67 -21.82
C GLY A 266 -7.16 20.00 -21.93
N ASN A 267 -7.87 20.60 -21.01
CA ASN A 267 -9.24 21.04 -21.25
C ASN A 267 -9.61 22.18 -20.31
N ARG A 268 -10.03 23.28 -20.83
CA ARG A 268 -10.46 24.46 -20.04
C ARG A 268 -11.83 24.25 -19.36
N ASN A 269 -12.66 23.36 -19.88
CA ASN A 269 -14.00 23.05 -19.36
C ASN A 269 -14.00 21.70 -18.64
N ILE A 270 -13.16 21.57 -17.61
CA ILE A 270 -13.14 20.38 -16.74
C ILE A 270 -14.25 20.55 -15.73
N ASP A 271 -15.34 19.87 -15.99
CA ASP A 271 -16.49 19.77 -15.10
C ASP A 271 -16.51 18.42 -14.36
N ASP A 272 -17.47 18.25 -13.50
CA ASP A 272 -17.72 17.01 -12.76
C ASP A 272 -17.92 15.82 -13.72
N HIS A 273 -18.49 16.06 -14.92
CA HIS A 273 -18.71 15.02 -15.93
C HIS A 273 -17.42 14.53 -16.55
N ALA A 274 -16.45 15.42 -16.80
CA ALA A 274 -15.15 15.01 -17.33
C ALA A 274 -14.35 14.18 -16.30
N GLY A 275 -14.41 14.58 -15.03
CA GLY A 275 -13.81 13.80 -13.94
C GLY A 275 -14.43 12.40 -13.82
N ALA A 276 -15.74 12.34 -13.89
CA ALA A 276 -16.50 11.09 -13.86
C ALA A 276 -16.17 10.16 -15.05
N ALA A 277 -16.10 10.73 -16.26
CA ALA A 277 -15.75 9.97 -17.46
C ALA A 277 -14.29 9.46 -17.43
N ALA A 278 -13.39 10.21 -16.80
CA ALA A 278 -12.03 9.73 -16.55
C ALA A 278 -12.02 8.57 -15.55
N CYS A 279 -12.83 8.63 -14.49
CA CYS A 279 -13.03 7.53 -13.55
C CYS A 279 -13.53 6.26 -14.26
N ASP A 280 -14.56 6.37 -15.10
CA ASP A 280 -15.05 5.27 -15.94
C ASP A 280 -13.92 4.68 -16.81
N THR A 281 -13.06 5.52 -17.39
CA THR A 281 -11.94 5.08 -18.23
C THR A 281 -10.92 4.28 -17.43
N TYR A 282 -10.58 4.72 -16.22
CA TYR A 282 -9.69 3.99 -15.32
C TYR A 282 -10.29 2.67 -14.88
N TYR A 283 -11.53 2.72 -14.39
CA TYR A 283 -12.23 1.53 -13.95
C TYR A 283 -12.29 0.49 -15.05
N ASP A 284 -12.77 0.85 -16.24
CA ASP A 284 -12.88 -0.06 -17.37
C ASP A 284 -11.53 -0.60 -17.84
N TYR A 285 -10.45 0.17 -17.70
CA TYR A 285 -9.11 -0.30 -18.05
C TYR A 285 -8.58 -1.29 -17.02
N PHE A 286 -8.63 -0.93 -15.73
CA PHE A 286 -8.08 -1.78 -14.68
C PHE A 286 -8.92 -3.03 -14.45
N PHE A 287 -10.25 -2.89 -14.49
CA PHE A 287 -11.15 -4.04 -14.40
C PHE A 287 -10.98 -4.99 -15.59
N GLY A 288 -10.81 -4.46 -16.79
CA GLY A 288 -10.54 -5.28 -17.99
C GLY A 288 -9.18 -6.01 -17.90
N ASN A 289 -8.15 -5.41 -17.29
CA ASN A 289 -6.89 -6.09 -17.06
C ASN A 289 -7.04 -7.20 -16.00
N LEU A 290 -7.79 -6.96 -14.93
CA LEU A 290 -8.09 -7.97 -13.93
C LEU A 290 -8.88 -9.14 -14.54
N SER A 291 -9.93 -8.82 -15.32
CA SER A 291 -10.72 -9.81 -16.06
C SER A 291 -9.84 -10.70 -16.94
N LYS A 292 -8.97 -10.07 -17.74
CA LYS A 292 -8.05 -10.81 -18.59
C LYS A 292 -7.13 -11.71 -17.74
N HIS A 293 -6.54 -11.17 -16.67
CA HIS A 293 -5.62 -11.91 -15.82
C HIS A 293 -6.27 -13.14 -15.16
N ILE A 294 -7.51 -13.01 -14.63
CA ILE A 294 -8.22 -14.11 -13.99
C ILE A 294 -8.66 -15.17 -15.01
N CYS A 295 -9.05 -14.76 -16.23
CA CYS A 295 -9.46 -15.69 -17.28
C CYS A 295 -8.28 -16.37 -17.98
N ASP A 296 -7.06 -15.83 -17.86
CA ASP A 296 -5.87 -16.41 -18.49
C ASP A 296 -5.44 -17.70 -17.78
N THR A 297 -4.79 -18.58 -18.54
CA THR A 297 -4.18 -19.80 -18.02
C THR A 297 -2.95 -19.45 -17.16
N ASN A 298 -2.80 -20.11 -16.01
CA ASN A 298 -1.61 -20.04 -15.20
C ASN A 298 -0.50 -20.88 -15.85
N VAL A 299 0.63 -20.25 -16.19
CA VAL A 299 1.74 -20.88 -16.87
C VAL A 299 2.34 -22.05 -16.07
N CYS A 300 2.42 -21.93 -14.75
CA CYS A 300 3.03 -22.92 -13.87
C CYS A 300 2.15 -24.17 -13.67
N THR A 301 0.85 -24.05 -13.84
CA THR A 301 -0.09 -25.16 -13.65
C THR A 301 -0.68 -25.69 -14.96
N GLY A 302 -0.53 -24.94 -16.07
CA GLY A 302 -1.18 -25.24 -17.34
C GLY A 302 -2.71 -25.17 -17.31
N ARG A 303 -3.31 -24.68 -16.22
CA ARG A 303 -4.76 -24.64 -15.97
C ARG A 303 -5.25 -23.21 -15.79
N LYS A 304 -6.57 -23.00 -15.81
CA LYS A 304 -7.19 -21.74 -15.41
C LYS A 304 -6.69 -21.34 -14.01
N ARG A 305 -6.44 -20.04 -13.79
CA ARG A 305 -6.02 -19.54 -12.50
C ARG A 305 -7.03 -19.84 -11.42
N CYS A 306 -6.56 -20.37 -10.31
CA CYS A 306 -7.36 -20.48 -9.12
C CYS A 306 -7.42 -19.12 -8.38
N PHE A 307 -8.51 -18.90 -7.69
CA PHE A 307 -8.67 -17.71 -6.85
C PHE A 307 -9.42 -18.03 -5.56
N GLY A 308 -9.18 -17.21 -4.54
CA GLY A 308 -9.95 -17.16 -3.30
C GLY A 308 -10.67 -15.83 -3.20
N ILE A 309 -11.70 -15.77 -2.38
CA ILE A 309 -12.48 -14.56 -2.10
C ILE A 309 -12.45 -14.27 -0.61
N THR A 310 -12.37 -12.99 -0.25
CA THR A 310 -12.78 -12.50 1.06
C THR A 310 -13.98 -11.59 0.87
N ALA A 311 -15.03 -11.79 1.64
CA ALA A 311 -16.26 -11.02 1.57
C ALA A 311 -16.68 -10.56 2.97
N ASP A 312 -17.12 -9.30 3.06
CA ASP A 312 -17.54 -8.67 4.31
C ASP A 312 -18.63 -7.61 4.06
N LYS A 313 -19.40 -7.29 5.08
CA LYS A 313 -20.38 -6.21 5.07
C LYS A 313 -19.81 -4.95 5.70
N GLY A 314 -19.69 -3.89 4.90
CA GLY A 314 -19.38 -2.55 5.42
C GLY A 314 -20.67 -1.81 5.80
N THR A 315 -20.83 -1.46 7.07
CA THR A 315 -22.06 -0.85 7.62
C THR A 315 -21.95 0.64 7.96
N GLU A 316 -20.97 1.37 7.43
CA GLU A 316 -20.62 2.71 7.90
C GLU A 316 -21.68 3.80 7.58
N VAL A 317 -22.01 4.01 6.31
CA VAL A 317 -23.01 5.00 5.86
C VAL A 317 -24.11 4.28 5.10
N ASN A 318 -23.73 3.47 4.13
CA ASN A 318 -24.61 2.56 3.41
C ASN A 318 -24.08 1.14 3.61
N GLN A 319 -24.98 0.16 3.69
CA GLN A 319 -24.54 -1.23 3.76
C GLN A 319 -24.01 -1.65 2.39
N ARG A 320 -22.70 -1.96 2.33
CA ARG A 320 -22.03 -2.45 1.13
C ARG A 320 -21.44 -3.83 1.35
N GLN A 321 -21.62 -4.71 0.39
CA GLN A 321 -20.84 -5.94 0.33
C GLN A 321 -19.50 -5.65 -0.33
N VAL A 322 -18.42 -5.88 0.40
CA VAL A 322 -17.04 -5.77 -0.08
C VAL A 322 -16.56 -7.14 -0.50
N ILE A 323 -16.05 -7.24 -1.71
CA ILE A 323 -15.52 -8.49 -2.27
C ILE A 323 -14.09 -8.22 -2.74
N ASN A 324 -13.13 -8.95 -2.16
CA ASN A 324 -11.75 -8.99 -2.65
C ASN A 324 -11.46 -10.36 -3.23
N ILE A 325 -10.74 -10.39 -4.35
CA ILE A 325 -10.24 -11.60 -4.98
C ILE A 325 -8.75 -11.75 -4.71
N HIS A 326 -8.33 -12.96 -4.39
CA HIS A 326 -6.93 -13.31 -4.16
C HIS A 326 -6.48 -14.30 -5.23
N CYS A 327 -5.36 -14.02 -5.88
CA CYS A 327 -4.79 -14.87 -6.93
C CYS A 327 -3.28 -14.65 -7.01
N PHE A 328 -2.60 -15.47 -7.80
CA PHE A 328 -1.22 -15.21 -8.17
C PHE A 328 -1.16 -14.26 -9.36
N ASP A 329 -0.28 -13.25 -9.31
CA ASP A 329 -0.01 -12.36 -10.43
C ASP A 329 0.86 -13.04 -11.52
N VAL A 330 1.29 -12.26 -12.51
CA VAL A 330 2.12 -12.76 -13.61
C VAL A 330 3.53 -13.15 -13.18
N ASP A 331 4.01 -12.61 -12.06
CA ASP A 331 5.33 -12.89 -11.49
C ASP A 331 5.27 -13.96 -10.39
N GLY A 332 4.14 -14.62 -10.22
CA GLY A 332 3.93 -15.66 -9.20
C GLY A 332 3.77 -15.13 -7.78
N LYS A 333 3.43 -13.85 -7.59
CA LYS A 333 3.17 -13.27 -6.28
C LYS A 333 1.71 -13.38 -5.92
N LEU A 334 1.44 -13.77 -4.68
CA LEU A 334 0.10 -13.81 -4.14
C LEU A 334 -0.40 -12.38 -3.84
N VAL A 335 -1.38 -11.92 -4.62
CA VAL A 335 -1.94 -10.58 -4.53
C VAL A 335 -3.41 -10.61 -4.10
N SER A 336 -3.85 -9.49 -3.54
CA SER A 336 -5.24 -9.24 -3.18
C SER A 336 -5.71 -8.03 -3.97
N VAL A 337 -6.80 -8.18 -4.70
CA VAL A 337 -7.39 -7.15 -5.55
C VAL A 337 -8.83 -6.94 -5.12
N GLN A 338 -9.22 -5.69 -4.84
CA GLN A 338 -10.60 -5.37 -4.57
C GLN A 338 -11.42 -5.51 -5.87
N LEU A 339 -12.46 -6.34 -5.83
CA LEU A 339 -13.30 -6.63 -6.99
C LEU A 339 -14.55 -5.75 -7.01
N ALA A 340 -15.26 -5.68 -5.89
CA ALA A 340 -16.52 -4.96 -5.77
C ALA A 340 -16.73 -4.39 -4.37
N ALA A 341 -17.48 -3.27 -4.30
CA ALA A 341 -18.01 -2.69 -3.07
C ALA A 341 -19.43 -2.18 -3.35
N HIS A 342 -20.39 -3.08 -3.43
CA HIS A 342 -21.75 -2.80 -3.91
C HIS A 342 -22.74 -2.61 -2.78
N LEU A 343 -23.78 -1.80 -3.01
CA LEU A 343 -24.85 -1.56 -2.04
C LEU A 343 -25.66 -2.84 -1.82
N ILE A 344 -25.83 -3.25 -0.55
CA ILE A 344 -26.60 -4.44 -0.19
C ILE A 344 -28.09 -4.22 -0.44
N ASN A 345 -28.56 -2.98 -0.33
CA ASN A 345 -29.98 -2.65 -0.59
C ASN A 345 -30.41 -2.91 -2.05
N GLU A 346 -29.49 -3.08 -2.98
CA GLU A 346 -29.77 -3.51 -4.36
C GLU A 346 -29.87 -5.04 -4.48
N ILE A 347 -29.43 -5.78 -3.46
CA ILE A 347 -29.68 -7.19 -3.31
C ILE A 347 -31.08 -7.24 -2.69
N ASP A 348 -32.06 -7.71 -3.44
CA ASP A 348 -33.49 -7.75 -3.08
C ASP A 348 -33.74 -8.67 -1.88
N VAL A 349 -33.28 -8.24 -0.71
CA VAL A 349 -33.43 -8.92 0.57
C VAL A 349 -34.54 -8.18 1.31
N SER A 350 -35.76 -8.68 1.15
CA SER A 350 -36.86 -8.22 1.99
C SER A 350 -36.52 -8.50 3.46
N GLU A 351 -36.86 -7.56 4.36
CA GLU A 351 -36.58 -7.68 5.82
C GLU A 351 -37.18 -8.95 6.46
N GLU A 352 -38.11 -9.62 5.78
CA GLU A 352 -38.75 -10.88 6.20
C GLU A 352 -38.10 -12.15 5.66
N CYS A 353 -36.99 -12.04 4.91
CA CYS A 353 -36.36 -13.22 4.32
C CYS A 353 -35.62 -14.06 5.35
N ALA A 354 -35.87 -15.37 5.35
CA ALA A 354 -35.10 -16.37 6.10
C ALA A 354 -33.60 -16.24 5.77
N GLU A 355 -32.73 -16.61 6.73
CA GLU A 355 -31.24 -16.57 6.56
C GLU A 355 -30.79 -17.26 5.27
N GLU A 356 -31.49 -18.28 4.83
CA GLU A 356 -31.23 -19.03 3.59
C GLU A 356 -31.43 -18.19 2.33
N SER A 357 -32.46 -17.35 2.26
CA SER A 357 -32.68 -16.49 1.10
C SER A 357 -31.62 -15.37 1.04
N THR A 358 -31.20 -14.85 2.19
CA THR A 358 -30.07 -13.91 2.29
C THR A 358 -28.76 -14.56 1.82
N ALA A 359 -28.48 -15.78 2.25
CA ALA A 359 -27.28 -16.52 1.83
C ALA A 359 -27.26 -16.77 0.31
N LYS A 360 -28.39 -17.18 -0.26
CA LYS A 360 -28.54 -17.37 -1.71
C LYS A 360 -28.36 -16.07 -2.49
N ALA A 361 -28.90 -14.95 -1.99
CA ALA A 361 -28.74 -13.64 -2.61
C ALA A 361 -27.28 -13.16 -2.58
N LEU A 362 -26.58 -13.33 -1.46
CA LEU A 362 -25.16 -13.00 -1.35
C LEU A 362 -24.30 -13.85 -2.29
N LEU A 363 -24.57 -15.13 -2.39
CA LEU A 363 -23.88 -16.04 -3.31
C LEU A 363 -24.13 -15.63 -4.75
N ALA A 364 -25.39 -15.43 -5.14
CA ALA A 364 -25.76 -15.01 -6.48
C ALA A 364 -25.08 -13.70 -6.88
N HIS A 365 -24.95 -12.76 -5.94
CA HIS A 365 -24.26 -11.50 -6.18
C HIS A 365 -22.76 -11.70 -6.42
N ILE A 366 -22.09 -12.56 -5.64
CA ILE A 366 -20.66 -12.89 -5.87
C ILE A 366 -20.50 -13.55 -7.25
N LEU A 367 -21.35 -14.54 -7.57
CA LEU A 367 -21.33 -15.22 -8.87
C LEU A 367 -21.53 -14.24 -10.03
N ALA A 368 -22.46 -13.29 -9.91
CA ALA A 368 -22.69 -12.26 -10.92
C ALA A 368 -21.44 -11.39 -11.18
N TRP A 369 -20.68 -11.05 -10.12
CA TRP A 369 -19.43 -10.31 -10.28
C TRP A 369 -18.33 -11.15 -10.92
N LEU A 370 -18.23 -12.44 -10.62
CA LEU A 370 -17.29 -13.36 -11.25
C LEU A 370 -17.64 -13.58 -12.74
N GLN A 371 -18.93 -13.67 -13.07
CA GLN A 371 -19.38 -13.71 -14.47
C GLN A 371 -19.06 -12.39 -15.21
N LYS A 372 -19.18 -11.24 -14.55
CA LYS A 372 -18.80 -9.95 -15.12
C LYS A 372 -17.29 -9.85 -15.39
N LEU A 373 -16.45 -10.60 -14.67
CA LEU A 373 -15.04 -10.80 -15.02
C LEU A 373 -14.83 -11.65 -16.28
N GLY A 374 -15.88 -12.29 -16.81
CA GLY A 374 -15.81 -13.13 -17.98
C GLY A 374 -15.66 -14.62 -17.69
N LEU A 375 -15.83 -15.06 -16.45
CA LEU A 375 -15.80 -16.47 -16.09
C LEU A 375 -17.17 -17.12 -16.39
N SER A 376 -17.17 -18.31 -16.96
CA SER A 376 -18.36 -19.15 -17.02
C SER A 376 -18.65 -19.75 -15.64
N VAL A 377 -19.86 -20.24 -15.40
CA VAL A 377 -20.23 -20.90 -14.14
C VAL A 377 -19.33 -22.13 -13.88
N GLU A 378 -19.03 -22.88 -14.91
CA GLU A 378 -18.12 -24.03 -14.82
C GLU A 378 -16.68 -23.61 -14.46
N ASP A 379 -16.18 -22.52 -15.06
CA ASP A 379 -14.87 -21.97 -14.72
C ASP A 379 -14.85 -21.49 -13.27
N ILE A 380 -15.94 -20.89 -12.78
CA ILE A 380 -16.06 -20.45 -11.39
C ILE A 380 -15.94 -21.64 -10.44
N HIS A 381 -16.79 -22.67 -10.58
CA HIS A 381 -16.74 -23.84 -9.71
C HIS A 381 -15.40 -24.59 -9.77
N ARG A 382 -14.71 -24.55 -10.90
CA ARG A 382 -13.38 -25.17 -11.04
C ARG A 382 -12.26 -24.37 -10.40
N SER A 383 -12.35 -23.03 -10.45
CA SER A 383 -11.27 -22.11 -10.10
C SER A 383 -11.44 -21.43 -8.75
N TRP A 384 -12.66 -21.32 -8.25
CA TRP A 384 -12.94 -20.70 -6.93
C TRP A 384 -12.69 -21.71 -5.82
N VAL A 385 -11.58 -21.51 -5.11
CA VAL A 385 -11.08 -22.47 -4.10
C VAL A 385 -11.67 -22.22 -2.72
N THR A 386 -11.83 -20.94 -2.33
CA THR A 386 -12.15 -20.60 -0.95
C THR A 386 -12.86 -19.26 -0.84
N VAL A 387 -13.67 -19.13 0.20
CA VAL A 387 -14.15 -17.85 0.68
C VAL A 387 -13.80 -17.71 2.17
N CYS A 388 -13.24 -16.56 2.55
CA CYS A 388 -13.07 -16.19 3.94
C CYS A 388 -14.10 -15.11 4.30
N THR A 389 -14.92 -15.39 5.30
CA THR A 389 -16.01 -14.52 5.75
C THR A 389 -16.01 -14.43 7.27
N ASP A 390 -16.80 -13.48 7.81
CA ASP A 390 -17.13 -13.49 9.22
C ASP A 390 -18.00 -14.73 9.59
N LYS A 391 -18.34 -14.87 10.85
CA LYS A 391 -19.15 -15.98 11.35
C LYS A 391 -20.66 -15.71 11.30
N GLU A 392 -21.12 -14.73 10.56
CA GLU A 392 -22.56 -14.54 10.37
C GLU A 392 -23.18 -15.80 9.73
N ALA A 393 -24.34 -16.19 10.22
CA ALA A 393 -24.99 -17.44 9.81
C ALA A 393 -25.25 -17.48 8.28
N CYS A 394 -25.60 -16.35 7.67
CA CYS A 394 -25.84 -16.25 6.24
C CYS A 394 -24.56 -16.52 5.40
N TYR A 395 -23.38 -16.07 5.86
CA TYR A 395 -22.12 -16.34 5.16
C TYR A 395 -21.66 -17.80 5.34
N LEU A 396 -21.89 -18.39 6.51
CA LEU A 396 -21.61 -19.81 6.72
C LEU A 396 -22.50 -20.69 5.86
N LEU A 397 -23.78 -20.31 5.71
CA LEU A 397 -24.74 -21.02 4.86
C LEU A 397 -24.38 -20.84 3.38
N MET A 398 -24.00 -19.64 2.95
CA MET A 398 -23.50 -19.36 1.60
C MET A 398 -22.32 -20.28 1.25
N GLY A 399 -21.37 -20.45 2.15
CA GLY A 399 -20.23 -21.35 1.96
C GLY A 399 -20.63 -22.82 1.84
N LYS A 400 -21.70 -23.24 2.53
CA LYS A 400 -22.26 -24.60 2.39
C LYS A 400 -22.94 -24.78 1.03
N LEU A 401 -23.74 -23.82 0.59
CA LEU A 401 -24.42 -23.85 -0.70
C LEU A 401 -23.42 -23.95 -1.86
N GLU A 402 -22.36 -23.14 -1.85
CA GLU A 402 -21.33 -23.24 -2.89
C GLU A 402 -20.62 -24.59 -2.88
N ARG A 403 -20.40 -25.17 -1.69
CA ARG A 403 -19.74 -26.46 -1.56
C ARG A 403 -20.56 -27.62 -2.09
N GLU A 404 -21.89 -27.51 -2.15
CA GLU A 404 -22.77 -28.52 -2.75
C GLU A 404 -22.52 -28.64 -4.26
N GLU A 405 -22.27 -27.49 -4.93
CA GLU A 405 -21.98 -27.43 -6.36
C GLU A 405 -20.48 -27.62 -6.66
N ASN A 406 -19.61 -27.25 -5.71
CA ASN A 406 -18.14 -27.32 -5.80
C ASN A 406 -17.56 -28.09 -4.59
N PRO A 407 -17.44 -29.41 -4.64
CA PRO A 407 -16.94 -30.24 -3.52
C PRO A 407 -15.51 -29.85 -3.06
N GLY A 408 -14.70 -29.28 -3.96
CA GLY A 408 -13.36 -28.77 -3.67
C GLY A 408 -13.30 -27.40 -2.98
N PHE A 409 -14.45 -26.77 -2.79
CA PHE A 409 -14.55 -25.47 -2.17
C PHE A 409 -14.37 -25.52 -0.65
N VAL A 410 -13.57 -24.59 -0.10
CA VAL A 410 -13.23 -24.53 1.33
C VAL A 410 -13.71 -23.22 1.92
N PRO A 411 -14.87 -23.17 2.58
CA PRO A 411 -15.23 -22.00 3.38
C PRO A 411 -14.32 -21.89 4.61
N VAL A 412 -13.81 -20.70 4.86
CA VAL A 412 -12.91 -20.38 5.97
C VAL A 412 -13.53 -19.25 6.79
N ALA A 413 -13.55 -19.40 8.11
CA ALA A 413 -13.96 -18.33 9.01
C ALA A 413 -12.78 -17.41 9.32
N ASP A 414 -13.03 -16.10 9.43
CA ASP A 414 -12.03 -15.13 9.87
C ASP A 414 -11.53 -15.45 11.29
N ALA A 415 -10.22 -15.55 11.44
CA ALA A 415 -9.58 -15.90 12.70
C ALA A 415 -9.71 -14.79 13.76
N SER A 416 -9.81 -13.52 13.35
CA SER A 416 -10.03 -12.39 14.26
C SER A 416 -11.42 -12.47 14.88
N HIS A 417 -12.46 -12.66 14.07
CA HIS A 417 -13.83 -12.85 14.54
C HIS A 417 -13.98 -14.16 15.33
N GLY A 418 -13.20 -15.21 14.99
CA GLY A 418 -13.10 -16.41 15.79
C GLY A 418 -12.60 -16.15 17.20
N MET A 419 -11.59 -15.30 17.35
CA MET A 419 -11.06 -14.90 18.64
C MET A 419 -12.07 -14.04 19.43
N GLU A 420 -12.75 -13.09 18.76
CA GLU A 420 -13.78 -12.27 19.40
C GLU A 420 -14.92 -13.14 19.91
N SER A 421 -15.47 -14.04 19.10
CA SER A 421 -16.52 -14.99 19.53
C SER A 421 -16.10 -15.91 20.68
N LEU A 422 -14.80 -16.27 20.74
CA LEU A 422 -14.25 -17.02 21.86
C LEU A 422 -14.37 -16.23 23.17
N PHE A 423 -14.02 -14.94 23.13
CA PHE A 423 -14.11 -14.09 24.32
C PHE A 423 -15.54 -13.71 24.68
N ASP A 424 -16.46 -13.62 23.73
CA ASP A 424 -17.90 -13.46 24.02
C ASP A 424 -18.44 -14.66 24.81
N ASP A 425 -18.01 -15.88 24.47
CA ASP A 425 -18.39 -17.07 25.22
C ASP A 425 -17.74 -17.09 26.61
N VAL A 426 -16.48 -16.66 26.73
CA VAL A 426 -15.77 -16.52 28.02
C VAL A 426 -16.45 -15.48 28.90
N GLU A 427 -16.88 -14.34 28.33
CA GLU A 427 -17.56 -13.27 29.07
C GLU A 427 -18.89 -13.75 29.67
N LYS A 428 -19.68 -14.48 28.87
CA LYS A 428 -20.93 -15.11 29.33
C LYS A 428 -20.68 -16.16 30.44
N ALA A 429 -19.60 -16.92 30.34
CA ALA A 429 -19.29 -17.96 31.32
C ALA A 429 -18.68 -17.41 32.63
N LEU A 430 -18.05 -16.22 32.58
CA LEU A 430 -17.32 -15.63 33.71
C LEU A 430 -17.81 -14.21 34.03
N PRO A 431 -18.93 -14.02 34.71
CA PRO A 431 -19.48 -12.67 34.99
C PRO A 431 -18.51 -11.71 35.70
N TRP A 432 -17.56 -12.22 36.47
CA TRP A 432 -16.54 -11.41 37.11
C TRP A 432 -15.59 -10.77 36.08
N PHE A 433 -15.29 -11.46 34.97
CA PHE A 433 -14.48 -10.96 33.89
C PHE A 433 -15.15 -9.76 33.19
N GLU A 434 -16.43 -9.88 32.84
CA GLU A 434 -17.24 -8.79 32.31
C GLU A 434 -17.27 -7.59 33.28
N GLN A 435 -17.47 -7.84 34.61
CA GLN A 435 -17.45 -6.80 35.61
C GLN A 435 -16.13 -6.02 35.64
N ARG A 436 -14.98 -6.67 35.43
CA ARG A 436 -13.68 -5.98 35.39
C ARG A 436 -13.54 -5.09 34.16
N LEU A 437 -13.99 -5.55 33.03
CA LEU A 437 -13.97 -4.76 31.78
C LEU A 437 -15.00 -3.61 31.82
N SER A 438 -16.18 -3.83 32.41
CA SER A 438 -17.20 -2.78 32.58
C SER A 438 -16.70 -1.55 33.36
N ILE A 439 -15.69 -1.71 34.22
CA ILE A 439 -15.07 -0.58 34.92
C ILE A 439 -14.46 0.40 33.91
N ILE A 440 -13.81 -0.11 32.88
CA ILE A 440 -13.20 0.70 31.82
C ILE A 440 -14.27 1.55 31.12
N ASP A 441 -15.40 0.93 30.77
CA ASP A 441 -16.48 1.62 30.07
C ASP A 441 -17.21 2.64 30.95
N LYS A 442 -17.41 2.32 32.23
CA LYS A 442 -17.98 3.27 33.19
C LYS A 442 -17.10 4.52 33.32
N VAL A 443 -15.79 4.33 33.44
CA VAL A 443 -14.81 5.43 33.50
C VAL A 443 -14.82 6.22 32.19
N HIS A 444 -14.73 5.54 31.03
CA HIS A 444 -14.78 6.20 29.73
C HIS A 444 -16.05 7.03 29.57
N SER A 445 -17.24 6.44 29.81
CA SER A 445 -18.55 7.08 29.62
C SER A 445 -18.68 8.33 30.48
N ARG A 446 -18.17 8.30 31.73
CA ARG A 446 -18.17 9.48 32.61
C ARG A 446 -17.42 10.67 32.02
N TYR A 447 -16.26 10.44 31.37
CA TYR A 447 -15.39 11.53 30.93
C TYR A 447 -15.54 11.86 29.44
N SER A 448 -15.95 10.93 28.59
CA SER A 448 -16.07 11.14 27.16
C SER A 448 -17.24 12.05 26.77
N GLY A 449 -18.38 11.87 27.42
CA GLY A 449 -19.61 12.63 27.16
C GLY A 449 -19.62 14.04 27.77
N SER A 450 -18.66 14.38 28.66
CA SER A 450 -18.65 15.67 29.36
C SER A 450 -17.34 16.42 29.16
N PRO A 451 -17.34 17.47 28.29
CA PRO A 451 -16.17 18.35 28.13
C PRO A 451 -15.71 19.01 29.44
N LYS A 452 -16.65 19.26 30.40
CA LYS A 452 -16.35 19.83 31.71
C LYS A 452 -15.54 18.84 32.56
N LYS A 453 -16.01 17.57 32.67
CA LYS A 453 -15.33 16.52 33.42
C LYS A 453 -13.97 16.16 32.80
N LYS A 454 -13.90 16.12 31.46
CA LYS A 454 -12.65 15.88 30.74
C LYS A 454 -11.62 16.98 30.99
N ARG A 455 -12.03 18.24 31.01
CA ARG A 455 -11.14 19.37 31.34
C ARG A 455 -10.68 19.32 32.81
N LYS A 456 -11.57 18.93 33.76
CA LYS A 456 -11.23 18.74 35.16
C LYS A 456 -10.14 17.68 35.32
N LEU A 457 -10.33 16.51 34.71
CA LEU A 457 -9.37 15.41 34.72
C LEU A 457 -7.99 15.87 34.19
N ARG A 458 -7.95 16.64 33.11
CA ARG A 458 -6.72 17.17 32.52
C ARG A 458 -6.04 18.20 33.44
N ARG A 459 -6.84 19.10 34.05
CA ARG A 459 -6.31 20.09 34.99
C ARG A 459 -5.69 19.41 36.22
N THR A 460 -6.32 18.36 36.75
CA THR A 460 -5.78 17.60 37.87
C THR A 460 -4.45 16.97 37.51
N SER A 461 -4.32 16.41 36.29
CA SER A 461 -3.02 15.93 35.80
C SER A 461 -1.96 17.03 35.78
N ASP A 462 -2.32 18.21 35.27
CA ASP A 462 -1.39 19.34 35.17
C ASP A 462 -0.98 19.88 36.56
N VAL A 463 -1.89 19.89 37.55
CA VAL A 463 -1.64 20.37 38.93
C VAL A 463 -0.72 19.44 39.72
N PHE A 464 -0.95 18.12 39.58
CA PHE A 464 -0.20 17.12 40.34
C PHE A 464 0.97 16.53 39.55
N ASP A 465 1.31 17.08 38.38
CA ASP A 465 2.37 16.58 37.47
C ASP A 465 2.18 15.11 37.12
N LEU A 466 0.93 14.70 36.91
CA LEU A 466 0.56 13.35 36.52
C LEU A 466 0.42 13.21 35.02
N VAL A 467 0.63 12.00 34.51
CA VAL A 467 0.44 11.70 33.08
C VAL A 467 -1.03 11.80 32.72
N TYR A 468 -1.38 12.62 31.70
CA TYR A 468 -2.69 12.63 31.08
C TYR A 468 -2.70 11.77 29.82
N ILE A 469 -3.55 10.75 29.81
CA ILE A 469 -3.82 9.90 28.64
C ILE A 469 -5.32 10.00 28.32
N SER A 470 -5.68 10.17 27.07
CA SER A 470 -7.08 10.14 26.67
C SER A 470 -7.64 8.74 26.89
N LEU A 471 -8.67 8.66 27.73
CA LEU A 471 -9.37 7.41 27.98
C LEU A 471 -9.99 6.90 26.67
N LYS A 472 -9.95 5.60 26.44
CA LYS A 472 -10.49 4.93 25.26
C LYS A 472 -11.72 4.12 25.67
N ARG A 473 -12.65 3.98 24.70
CA ARG A 473 -13.78 3.06 24.82
C ARG A 473 -13.36 1.68 24.34
N ILE A 474 -13.92 0.64 24.94
CA ILE A 474 -13.91 -0.70 24.34
C ILE A 474 -14.91 -0.64 23.18
N VAL A 475 -14.44 -0.96 21.97
CA VAL A 475 -15.26 -0.94 20.75
C VAL A 475 -15.58 -2.37 20.37
N GLU A 476 -16.85 -2.66 20.18
CA GLU A 476 -17.37 -4.01 19.91
C GLU A 476 -16.64 -4.73 18.77
N THR A 477 -16.39 -4.04 17.66
CA THR A 477 -15.75 -4.63 16.48
C THR A 477 -14.28 -5.02 16.63
N ARG A 478 -13.62 -4.63 17.73
CA ARG A 478 -12.22 -4.98 18.04
C ARG A 478 -11.98 -4.99 19.53
N TYR A 479 -12.92 -5.59 20.20
CA TYR A 479 -13.07 -5.63 21.64
C TYR A 479 -11.77 -5.94 22.39
N ILE A 480 -11.07 -7.03 22.07
CA ILE A 480 -9.88 -7.48 22.80
C ILE A 480 -8.76 -6.44 22.76
N LYS A 481 -8.44 -5.92 21.59
CA LYS A 481 -7.39 -4.90 21.42
C LYS A 481 -7.71 -3.60 22.14
N TYR A 482 -8.97 -3.16 22.03
CA TYR A 482 -9.40 -1.93 22.70
C TYR A 482 -9.49 -2.12 24.21
N ALA A 483 -9.84 -3.31 24.72
CA ALA A 483 -9.83 -3.63 26.14
C ALA A 483 -8.43 -3.48 26.74
N VAL A 484 -7.39 -4.00 26.07
CA VAL A 484 -6.00 -3.86 26.53
C VAL A 484 -5.56 -2.39 26.51
N VAL A 485 -5.77 -1.68 25.42
CA VAL A 485 -5.35 -0.27 25.29
C VAL A 485 -6.09 0.63 26.28
N ALA A 486 -7.37 0.39 26.48
CA ALA A 486 -8.20 1.16 27.40
C ALA A 486 -7.88 0.81 28.86
N GLY A 487 -7.64 -0.46 29.17
CA GLY A 487 -7.22 -0.91 30.49
C GLY A 487 -5.85 -0.35 30.89
N ASP A 488 -4.87 -0.39 30.02
CA ASP A 488 -3.55 0.22 30.25
C ASP A 488 -3.66 1.75 30.46
N ALA A 489 -4.54 2.43 29.72
CA ALA A 489 -4.79 3.85 29.90
C ALA A 489 -5.43 4.14 31.27
N LEU A 490 -6.41 3.32 31.69
CA LEU A 490 -7.06 3.41 33.01
C LEU A 490 -6.04 3.23 34.14
N VAL A 491 -5.21 2.20 34.05
CA VAL A 491 -4.18 1.90 35.07
C VAL A 491 -3.17 3.06 35.18
N LYS A 492 -2.70 3.60 34.07
CA LYS A 492 -1.78 4.76 34.08
C LYS A 492 -2.44 6.03 34.60
N MET A 493 -3.75 6.17 34.44
CA MET A 493 -4.53 7.30 34.93
C MET A 493 -5.11 7.09 36.34
N PHE A 494 -4.88 5.94 36.95
CA PHE A 494 -5.53 5.51 38.21
C PHE A 494 -5.48 6.59 39.30
N LYS A 495 -4.29 7.06 39.64
CA LYS A 495 -4.10 8.09 40.69
C LYS A 495 -4.89 9.37 40.34
N ASN A 496 -4.81 9.81 39.08
CA ASN A 496 -5.52 11.00 38.63
C ASN A 496 -7.05 10.82 38.72
N LEU A 497 -7.53 9.64 38.31
CA LEU A 497 -8.95 9.30 38.40
C LEU A 497 -9.46 9.32 39.84
N ILE A 498 -8.72 8.73 40.79
CA ILE A 498 -9.10 8.72 42.19
C ILE A 498 -9.23 10.15 42.71
N LEU A 499 -8.20 11.01 42.53
CA LEU A 499 -8.20 12.41 42.99
C LEU A 499 -9.38 13.21 42.43
N VAL A 500 -9.73 13.04 41.15
CA VAL A 500 -10.86 13.73 40.53
C VAL A 500 -12.20 13.22 41.05
N LEU A 501 -12.31 11.89 41.27
CA LEU A 501 -13.52 11.29 41.82
C LEU A 501 -13.75 11.72 43.27
N GLU A 502 -12.69 11.79 44.09
CA GLU A 502 -12.73 12.31 45.46
C GLU A 502 -13.23 13.76 45.51
N ASP A 503 -12.69 14.60 44.64
CA ASP A 503 -13.11 16.00 44.52
C ASP A 503 -14.58 16.13 44.04
N ASP A 504 -15.03 15.30 43.09
CA ASP A 504 -16.42 15.25 42.63
C ASP A 504 -17.38 14.82 43.79
N ILE A 505 -16.97 13.82 44.59
CA ILE A 505 -17.77 13.35 45.71
C ILE A 505 -17.85 14.44 46.82
N SER A 506 -16.69 15.00 47.16
CA SER A 506 -16.60 16.00 48.25
C SER A 506 -17.32 17.31 47.90
N SER A 507 -17.29 17.74 46.61
CA SER A 507 -17.87 19.00 46.14
C SER A 507 -19.37 18.91 45.84
N THR A 508 -19.84 17.79 45.27
CA THR A 508 -21.21 17.67 44.71
C THR A 508 -21.97 16.43 45.17
N ASN A 509 -21.36 15.59 46.02
CA ASN A 509 -21.93 14.30 46.47
C ASN A 509 -22.36 13.38 45.30
N ASP A 510 -21.60 13.39 44.20
CA ASP A 510 -21.89 12.67 42.93
C ASP A 510 -21.92 11.16 43.13
N GLU A 511 -23.11 10.54 43.07
CA GLU A 511 -23.33 9.11 43.26
C GLU A 511 -22.65 8.28 42.18
N GLY A 512 -22.62 8.77 40.96
CA GLY A 512 -21.87 8.13 39.85
C GLY A 512 -20.36 8.10 40.10
N ALA A 513 -19.82 9.16 40.71
CA ALA A 513 -18.42 9.15 41.18
C ALA A 513 -18.18 8.14 42.31
N LYS A 514 -19.09 8.05 43.29
CA LYS A 514 -19.01 7.04 44.36
C LYS A 514 -18.99 5.62 43.82
N GLY A 515 -19.86 5.32 42.85
CA GLY A 515 -19.94 4.00 42.20
C GLY A 515 -18.65 3.60 41.50
N ILE A 516 -18.06 4.53 40.73
CA ILE A 516 -16.80 4.29 40.03
C ILE A 516 -15.63 4.20 40.99
N LEU A 517 -15.55 5.09 41.95
CA LEU A 517 -14.50 5.06 42.98
C LEU A 517 -14.54 3.76 43.81
N SER A 518 -15.73 3.30 44.17
CA SER A 518 -15.91 2.02 44.86
C SER A 518 -15.44 0.82 44.03
N ALA A 519 -15.77 0.85 42.73
CA ALA A 519 -15.33 -0.20 41.80
C ALA A 519 -13.80 -0.21 41.64
N LEU A 520 -13.17 0.95 41.47
CA LEU A 520 -11.71 1.06 41.30
C LEU A 520 -10.93 0.68 42.56
N LEU A 521 -11.45 1.02 43.74
CA LEU A 521 -10.81 0.75 45.04
C LEU A 521 -11.18 -0.61 45.64
N SER A 522 -12.00 -1.44 44.98
CA SER A 522 -12.26 -2.79 45.46
C SER A 522 -10.95 -3.61 45.52
N GLU A 523 -10.81 -4.50 46.52
CA GLU A 523 -9.56 -5.23 46.79
C GLU A 523 -9.04 -6.02 45.57
N THR A 524 -9.95 -6.61 44.77
CA THR A 524 -9.58 -7.46 43.63
C THR A 524 -9.63 -6.74 42.30
N ALA A 525 -10.26 -5.56 42.21
CA ALA A 525 -10.53 -4.91 40.91
C ALA A 525 -9.28 -4.66 40.06
N ILE A 526 -8.30 -3.98 40.63
CA ILE A 526 -7.06 -3.67 39.90
C ILE A 526 -6.17 -4.91 39.75
N PRO A 527 -5.93 -5.74 40.75
CA PRO A 527 -5.19 -6.99 40.57
C PRO A 527 -5.80 -7.91 39.49
N ASP A 528 -7.11 -8.14 39.54
CA ASP A 528 -7.81 -8.96 38.54
C ASP A 528 -7.74 -8.33 37.15
N LEU A 529 -7.96 -7.00 37.05
CA LEU A 529 -7.88 -6.30 35.76
C LEU A 529 -6.51 -6.46 35.11
N LEU A 530 -5.44 -6.27 35.89
CA LEU A 530 -4.07 -6.40 35.35
C LEU A 530 -3.76 -7.86 34.97
N ALA A 531 -4.23 -8.83 35.73
CA ALA A 531 -4.12 -10.24 35.39
C ALA A 531 -4.90 -10.59 34.10
N VAL A 532 -6.10 -10.04 33.94
CA VAL A 532 -6.91 -10.16 32.72
C VAL A 532 -6.16 -9.56 31.52
N LEU A 533 -5.61 -8.34 31.65
CA LEU A 533 -4.88 -7.67 30.57
C LEU A 533 -3.64 -8.46 30.13
N ASP A 534 -2.97 -9.17 31.03
CA ASP A 534 -1.84 -10.03 30.65
C ASP A 534 -2.29 -11.23 29.80
N VAL A 535 -3.45 -11.82 30.11
CA VAL A 535 -4.05 -12.88 29.29
C VAL A 535 -4.49 -12.32 27.92
N LEU A 536 -5.16 -11.17 27.92
CA LEU A 536 -5.62 -10.52 26.69
C LEU A 536 -4.47 -10.09 25.77
N ASP A 537 -3.27 -9.79 26.27
CA ASP A 537 -2.11 -9.49 25.42
C ASP A 537 -1.77 -10.62 24.46
N HIS A 538 -1.95 -11.85 24.87
CA HIS A 538 -1.71 -13.00 24.00
C HIS A 538 -2.77 -13.10 22.91
N ALA A 539 -4.03 -12.81 23.26
CA ALA A 539 -5.12 -12.72 22.29
C ALA A 539 -4.94 -11.53 21.32
N VAL A 540 -4.49 -10.35 21.81
CA VAL A 540 -4.14 -9.20 20.99
C VAL A 540 -3.02 -9.55 20.02
N SER A 541 -1.99 -10.26 20.46
CA SER A 541 -0.89 -10.71 19.61
C SER A 541 -1.38 -11.60 18.47
N PHE A 542 -2.31 -12.52 18.74
CA PHE A 542 -2.97 -13.35 17.74
C PHE A 542 -3.82 -12.49 16.78
N SER A 543 -4.75 -11.70 17.29
CA SER A 543 -5.64 -10.86 16.50
C SER A 543 -4.89 -9.82 15.64
N CYS A 544 -3.81 -9.20 16.16
CA CYS A 544 -2.98 -8.30 15.35
C CYS A 544 -2.24 -9.03 14.21
N SER A 545 -1.87 -10.29 14.41
CA SER A 545 -1.26 -11.11 13.36
C SER A 545 -2.29 -11.48 12.29
N SER A 546 -3.51 -11.86 12.69
CA SER A 546 -4.60 -12.19 11.75
C SER A 546 -5.07 -10.98 10.93
N GLN A 547 -4.83 -9.76 11.40
CA GLN A 547 -5.10 -8.52 10.65
C GLN A 547 -4.04 -8.19 9.58
N SER A 548 -3.04 -9.05 9.35
CA SER A 548 -2.15 -8.93 8.21
C SER A 548 -2.84 -9.50 6.96
N GLY A 549 -2.87 -8.76 5.85
CA GLY A 549 -3.54 -9.20 4.61
C GLY A 549 -2.94 -10.47 3.97
N LYS A 550 -1.92 -11.07 4.58
CA LYS A 550 -1.25 -12.31 4.14
C LYS A 550 -1.37 -13.46 5.14
N PHE A 551 -2.36 -13.42 6.03
CA PHE A 551 -2.53 -14.42 7.08
C PHE A 551 -3.00 -15.76 6.50
N SER A 552 -2.03 -16.61 6.20
CA SER A 552 -2.20 -17.94 5.61
C SER A 552 -2.55 -19.02 6.64
N VAL A 553 -2.90 -20.21 6.17
CA VAL A 553 -3.12 -21.40 7.02
C VAL A 553 -1.90 -21.71 7.91
N PHE A 554 -0.67 -21.53 7.40
CA PHE A 554 0.56 -21.78 8.16
C PHE A 554 0.74 -20.80 9.32
N GLU A 555 0.52 -19.50 9.05
CA GLU A 555 0.58 -18.47 10.09
C GLU A 555 -0.53 -18.64 11.11
N TYR A 556 -1.72 -19.01 10.67
CA TYR A 556 -2.85 -19.32 11.54
C TYR A 556 -2.50 -20.44 12.53
N LEU A 557 -1.95 -21.56 12.05
CA LEU A 557 -1.59 -22.69 12.91
C LEU A 557 -0.45 -22.34 13.87
N ASP A 558 0.61 -21.67 13.41
CA ASP A 558 1.72 -21.23 14.26
C ASP A 558 1.23 -20.30 15.39
N ARG A 559 0.40 -19.31 15.04
CA ARG A 559 -0.13 -18.35 16.01
C ARG A 559 -1.12 -19.00 16.97
N ARG A 560 -1.97 -19.87 16.48
CA ARG A 560 -2.90 -20.64 17.30
C ARG A 560 -2.17 -21.49 18.34
N ARG A 561 -1.16 -22.25 17.95
CA ARG A 561 -0.34 -23.03 18.89
C ARG A 561 0.39 -22.16 19.90
N SER A 562 1.01 -21.08 19.42
CA SER A 562 1.67 -20.12 20.30
C SER A 562 0.71 -19.55 21.34
N PHE A 563 -0.51 -19.22 20.94
CA PHE A 563 -1.56 -18.76 21.84
C PHE A 563 -1.95 -19.83 22.85
N ILE A 564 -2.31 -21.03 22.39
CA ILE A 564 -2.68 -22.17 23.24
C ILE A 564 -1.58 -22.48 24.25
N THR A 565 -0.33 -22.61 23.79
CA THR A 565 0.81 -22.92 24.68
C THR A 565 0.92 -21.91 25.82
N LYS A 566 0.80 -20.62 25.53
CA LYS A 566 0.87 -19.57 26.55
C LYS A 566 -0.29 -19.65 27.53
N ILE A 567 -1.51 -19.80 27.01
CA ILE A 567 -2.71 -19.93 27.84
C ILE A 567 -2.67 -21.20 28.69
N THR A 568 -2.18 -22.32 28.13
CA THR A 568 -2.01 -23.57 28.86
C THR A 568 -1.02 -23.42 30.04
N ILE A 569 0.13 -22.77 29.80
CA ILE A 569 1.10 -22.47 30.87
C ILE A 569 0.43 -21.64 31.96
N MET A 570 -0.31 -20.59 31.60
CA MET A 570 -0.98 -19.71 32.58
C MET A 570 -2.14 -20.41 33.32
N SER A 571 -2.72 -21.46 32.74
CA SER A 571 -3.81 -22.22 33.34
C SER A 571 -3.35 -23.25 34.40
N GLN A 572 -2.05 -23.57 34.42
CA GLN A 572 -1.51 -24.62 35.31
C GLN A 572 -1.45 -24.17 36.74
N PRO A 573 -1.77 -25.05 37.73
CA PRO A 573 -1.63 -24.75 39.17
C PRO A 573 -0.19 -24.43 39.59
N SER A 574 0.80 -24.97 38.86
CA SER A 574 2.23 -24.71 39.07
C SER A 574 2.68 -23.36 38.50
N PHE A 575 1.82 -22.67 37.78
CA PHE A 575 2.11 -21.30 37.28
C PHE A 575 2.15 -20.34 38.48
N ASN A 576 3.30 -20.27 39.07
CA ASN A 576 3.59 -19.41 40.21
C ASN A 576 4.57 -18.36 39.73
N VAL A 577 4.08 -17.17 39.48
CA VAL A 577 4.95 -16.04 39.25
C VAL A 577 5.37 -15.48 40.59
N ASP A 578 6.07 -16.33 41.37
CA ASP A 578 6.82 -15.92 42.55
C ASP A 578 8.06 -15.16 42.09
N ILE A 579 7.89 -13.92 41.70
CA ILE A 579 9.00 -13.00 41.59
C ILE A 579 9.27 -12.51 43.00
N LYS A 580 9.94 -13.32 43.79
CA LYS A 580 10.65 -12.85 45.00
C LYS A 580 11.82 -12.03 44.49
N ALA A 581 11.61 -10.76 44.26
CA ALA A 581 12.74 -9.84 44.19
C ALA A 581 13.48 -9.92 45.52
N PRO A 582 14.80 -10.10 45.54
CA PRO A 582 15.57 -10.17 46.80
C PRO A 582 15.26 -8.92 47.64
N GLY A 583 14.66 -9.12 48.83
CA GLY A 583 14.30 -8.03 49.73
C GLY A 583 12.91 -7.41 49.59
N SER A 584 12.04 -7.87 48.66
CA SER A 584 10.68 -7.37 48.54
C SER A 584 9.67 -8.36 49.18
N SER A 585 8.75 -7.82 49.98
CA SER A 585 7.61 -8.55 50.53
C SER A 585 6.41 -8.62 49.59
N SER A 586 6.56 -8.13 48.33
CA SER A 586 5.48 -8.05 47.37
C SER A 586 5.37 -9.31 46.51
N LEU A 587 4.16 -9.89 46.47
CA LEU A 587 3.81 -11.01 45.59
C LEU A 587 3.20 -10.45 44.30
N PHE A 588 3.75 -10.85 43.16
CA PHE A 588 3.26 -10.43 41.84
C PHE A 588 2.63 -11.61 41.12
N LEU A 589 1.40 -11.40 40.70
CA LEU A 589 0.62 -12.37 39.93
C LEU A 589 0.97 -12.39 38.45
N SER A 590 1.37 -11.27 37.94
CA SER A 590 1.60 -11.07 36.52
C SER A 590 2.67 -10.02 36.26
N LYS A 591 3.13 -9.96 35.02
CA LYS A 591 4.06 -8.93 34.58
C LYS A 591 3.51 -7.50 34.81
N ARG A 592 2.23 -7.27 34.50
CA ARG A 592 1.60 -5.96 34.69
C ARG A 592 1.48 -5.55 36.13
N LEU A 593 1.21 -6.49 37.05
CA LEU A 593 1.20 -6.25 38.49
C LEU A 593 2.58 -5.79 38.98
N HIS A 594 3.63 -6.46 38.50
CA HIS A 594 5.02 -6.08 38.77
C HIS A 594 5.36 -4.69 38.21
N ASP A 595 5.12 -4.48 36.91
CA ASP A 595 5.49 -3.24 36.20
C ASP A 595 4.75 -2.03 36.79
N ASN A 596 3.53 -2.20 37.26
CA ASN A 596 2.74 -1.16 37.93
C ASN A 596 2.93 -1.08 39.44
N ARG A 597 3.83 -1.88 40.01
CA ARG A 597 4.17 -1.85 41.43
C ARG A 597 2.96 -2.02 42.36
N VAL A 598 2.05 -2.96 41.99
CA VAL A 598 0.89 -3.31 42.87
C VAL A 598 1.37 -4.12 44.03
N ASP A 599 1.20 -3.61 45.23
CA ASP A 599 1.49 -4.36 46.45
C ASP A 599 0.23 -5.09 46.97
N ILE A 600 0.06 -6.32 46.49
CA ILE A 600 -1.09 -7.15 46.89
C ILE A 600 -1.04 -7.48 48.41
N HIS A 601 0.14 -7.64 48.99
CA HIS A 601 0.28 -7.98 50.40
C HIS A 601 -0.20 -6.85 51.30
N LYS A 602 0.14 -5.61 50.96
CA LYS A 602 -0.35 -4.40 51.65
C LYS A 602 -1.69 -3.93 51.11
N LYS A 603 -2.22 -4.55 50.04
CA LYS A 603 -3.43 -4.12 49.34
C LYS A 603 -3.33 -2.66 48.88
N GLN A 604 -2.23 -2.28 48.26
CA GLN A 604 -1.94 -0.90 47.87
C GLN A 604 -1.65 -0.79 46.37
N PHE A 605 -2.19 0.26 45.77
CA PHE A 605 -1.86 0.64 44.41
C PHE A 605 -1.92 2.17 44.20
N GLY A 606 -0.95 2.72 43.53
CA GLY A 606 -0.88 4.17 43.19
C GLY A 606 -0.88 5.08 44.44
N GLY A 607 -0.53 4.57 45.60
CA GLY A 607 -0.57 5.28 46.88
C GLY A 607 -1.89 5.19 47.63
N PHE A 608 -2.87 4.44 47.10
CA PHE A 608 -4.19 4.25 47.73
C PHE A 608 -4.34 2.84 48.28
N GLN A 609 -5.08 2.75 49.42
CA GLN A 609 -5.45 1.49 50.03
C GLN A 609 -6.63 0.89 49.29
N LEU A 610 -6.49 -0.33 48.77
CA LEU A 610 -7.60 -1.08 48.16
C LEU A 610 -8.52 -1.66 49.30
N GLY A 611 -9.81 -1.66 49.04
CA GLY A 611 -10.82 -2.17 49.99
C GLY A 611 -11.19 -1.22 51.12
N LYS A 612 -10.62 0.00 51.19
CA LYS A 612 -10.90 0.97 52.23
C LYS A 612 -10.75 2.40 51.73
N HIS A 613 -11.74 3.25 52.01
CA HIS A 613 -11.68 4.67 51.66
C HIS A 613 -12.54 5.54 52.59
N ASN A 614 -12.04 6.70 53.01
CA ASN A 614 -12.72 7.56 53.97
C ASN A 614 -14.07 8.10 53.46
N LEU A 615 -14.16 8.46 52.17
CA LEU A 615 -15.41 8.95 51.57
C LEU A 615 -16.40 7.83 51.18
N LEU A 616 -16.03 6.57 51.34
CA LEU A 616 -16.82 5.40 51.05
C LEU A 616 -16.87 4.42 52.24
N PRO A 617 -17.55 4.78 53.34
CA PRO A 617 -17.60 3.93 54.56
C PRO A 617 -18.25 2.59 54.28
N THR A 618 -19.05 2.46 53.24
CA THR A 618 -19.67 1.20 52.80
C THR A 618 -18.74 0.29 51.99
N LEU A 619 -17.57 0.79 51.58
CA LEU A 619 -16.56 -0.03 50.92
C LEU A 619 -16.01 -1.02 51.97
N ARG A 620 -16.51 -2.26 51.93
CA ARG A 620 -16.09 -3.27 52.89
C ARG A 620 -14.81 -3.93 52.43
N SER A 621 -13.76 -3.72 53.19
CA SER A 621 -12.66 -4.68 53.18
C SER A 621 -13.19 -6.01 53.75
N SER A 622 -12.96 -7.09 53.03
CA SER A 622 -13.20 -8.41 53.62
C SER A 622 -12.20 -8.56 54.79
N ARG A 623 -12.71 -8.39 56.04
CA ARG A 623 -11.90 -8.30 57.27
C ARG A 623 -10.94 -9.48 57.45
N ASN A 624 -11.19 -10.58 56.76
CA ASN A 624 -10.45 -11.84 56.89
C ASN A 624 -9.53 -12.17 55.70
N GLN A 625 -9.50 -11.38 54.63
CA GLN A 625 -8.58 -11.63 53.52
C GLN A 625 -7.21 -11.01 53.77
N THR A 626 -6.23 -11.90 53.98
CA THR A 626 -4.82 -11.48 53.99
C THR A 626 -4.31 -11.28 52.60
N GLY A 627 -3.21 -10.54 52.39
CA GLY A 627 -2.57 -10.37 51.08
C GLY A 627 -2.30 -11.71 50.35
N PRO A 628 -1.77 -12.75 51.02
CA PRO A 628 -1.60 -14.07 50.42
C PRO A 628 -2.90 -14.74 49.98
N THR A 629 -4.00 -14.52 50.71
CA THR A 629 -5.32 -15.05 50.35
C THR A 629 -5.86 -14.34 49.10
N LEU A 630 -5.74 -13.02 49.05
CA LEU A 630 -6.11 -12.22 47.89
C LEU A 630 -5.30 -12.62 46.63
N PHE A 631 -3.99 -12.83 46.81
CA PHE A 631 -3.14 -13.31 45.72
C PHE A 631 -3.63 -14.65 45.14
N ARG A 632 -3.94 -15.62 46.05
CA ARG A 632 -4.47 -16.92 45.62
C ARG A 632 -5.81 -16.81 44.90
N GLU A 633 -6.67 -15.91 45.36
CA GLU A 633 -7.97 -15.66 44.71
C GLU A 633 -7.80 -15.09 43.29
N CYS A 634 -6.99 -14.06 43.14
CA CYS A 634 -6.68 -13.47 41.81
C CYS A 634 -6.00 -14.50 40.90
N LEU A 635 -5.08 -15.33 41.42
CA LEU A 635 -4.46 -16.42 40.65
C LEU A 635 -5.48 -17.45 40.19
N LYS A 636 -6.40 -17.87 41.08
CA LYS A 636 -7.51 -18.77 40.72
C LYS A 636 -8.42 -18.15 39.64
N ASN A 637 -8.70 -16.86 39.73
CA ASN A 637 -9.48 -16.15 38.70
C ASN A 637 -8.77 -16.16 37.35
N GLN A 638 -7.48 -15.85 37.30
CA GLN A 638 -6.69 -15.92 36.10
C GLN A 638 -6.65 -17.33 35.48
N GLN A 639 -6.44 -18.34 36.33
CA GLN A 639 -6.44 -19.73 35.89
C GLN A 639 -7.81 -20.16 35.33
N LYS A 640 -8.91 -19.78 36.00
CA LYS A 640 -10.27 -20.02 35.49
C LYS A 640 -10.50 -19.34 34.13
N LEU A 641 -10.03 -18.10 33.97
CA LEU A 641 -10.10 -17.40 32.70
C LEU A 641 -9.35 -18.17 31.60
N CYS A 642 -8.12 -18.62 31.88
CA CYS A 642 -7.34 -19.40 30.91
C CYS A 642 -8.00 -20.76 30.60
N GLN A 643 -8.58 -21.45 31.62
CA GLN A 643 -9.30 -22.70 31.42
C GLN A 643 -10.54 -22.52 30.56
N GLU A 644 -11.30 -21.44 30.76
CA GLU A 644 -12.48 -21.16 29.96
C GLU A 644 -12.10 -20.79 28.52
N ILE A 645 -11.00 -20.04 28.30
CA ILE A 645 -10.44 -19.81 26.98
C ILE A 645 -10.10 -21.14 26.29
N LEU A 646 -9.41 -22.05 26.96
CA LEU A 646 -9.03 -23.36 26.39
C LEU A 646 -10.26 -24.22 26.06
N LYS A 647 -11.30 -24.16 26.86
CA LYS A 647 -12.57 -24.85 26.60
C LYS A 647 -13.27 -24.35 25.33
N ASN A 648 -13.17 -23.07 25.06
CA ASN A 648 -13.80 -22.42 23.91
C ASN A 648 -12.91 -22.38 22.64
N MET A 649 -11.81 -23.14 22.62
CA MET A 649 -10.90 -23.21 21.45
C MET A 649 -11.55 -23.78 20.17
N HIS A 650 -12.74 -24.38 20.27
CA HIS A 650 -13.52 -24.77 19.10
C HIS A 650 -13.91 -23.57 18.21
N ARG A 651 -13.87 -22.33 18.72
CA ARG A 651 -14.04 -21.11 17.95
C ARG A 651 -12.86 -20.81 17.01
N LEU A 652 -11.71 -21.42 17.26
CA LEU A 652 -10.51 -21.39 16.43
C LEU A 652 -10.15 -22.83 16.03
N PRO A 653 -10.85 -23.42 15.07
CA PRO A 653 -10.73 -24.83 14.76
C PRO A 653 -9.36 -25.18 14.18
N GLU A 654 -8.91 -26.39 14.45
CA GLU A 654 -7.78 -27.05 13.86
C GLU A 654 -8.24 -28.44 13.43
N ASP A 655 -8.45 -28.59 12.14
CA ASP A 655 -8.93 -29.86 11.58
C ASP A 655 -7.77 -30.68 10.97
N ALA A 656 -8.08 -31.93 10.66
CA ALA A 656 -7.11 -32.85 10.07
C ALA A 656 -6.55 -32.33 8.73
N PHE A 657 -7.35 -31.55 7.98
CA PHE A 657 -6.96 -30.95 6.71
C PHE A 657 -5.89 -29.88 6.90
N CYS A 658 -6.06 -28.95 7.85
CA CYS A 658 -5.06 -27.93 8.18
C CYS A 658 -3.75 -28.56 8.65
N LEU A 659 -3.83 -29.59 9.51
CA LEU A 659 -2.65 -30.30 9.99
C LEU A 659 -1.94 -31.09 8.87
N ALA A 660 -2.71 -31.67 7.95
CA ALA A 660 -2.15 -32.34 6.79
C ALA A 660 -1.38 -31.35 5.89
N ILE A 661 -1.95 -30.18 5.60
CA ILE A 661 -1.27 -29.10 4.84
C ILE A 661 0.05 -28.72 5.53
N GLU A 662 0.01 -28.52 6.84
CA GLU A 662 1.22 -28.11 7.55
C GLU A 662 2.30 -29.18 7.49
N ARG A 663 1.98 -30.45 7.74
CA ARG A 663 2.94 -31.54 7.74
C ARG A 663 3.57 -31.79 6.35
N THR A 664 2.80 -31.58 5.28
CA THR A 664 3.26 -31.90 3.92
C THR A 664 3.78 -30.70 3.14
N ILE A 665 3.17 -29.53 3.28
CA ILE A 665 3.49 -28.37 2.45
C ILE A 665 4.43 -27.38 3.17
N HIS A 666 4.36 -27.28 4.53
CA HIS A 666 5.29 -26.41 5.24
C HIS A 666 6.74 -26.89 5.05
N PRO A 667 7.66 -26.08 4.47
CA PRO A 667 8.96 -26.57 4.00
C PRO A 667 9.79 -27.27 5.08
N HIS A 668 9.78 -26.74 6.30
CA HIS A 668 10.51 -27.35 7.41
C HIS A 668 10.00 -28.75 7.75
N LEU A 669 8.67 -28.91 7.84
CA LEU A 669 8.06 -30.18 8.22
C LEU A 669 8.11 -31.19 7.07
N ALA A 670 7.94 -30.73 5.83
CA ALA A 670 8.12 -31.56 4.63
C ALA A 670 9.52 -32.15 4.55
N LEU A 671 10.56 -31.33 4.83
CA LEU A 671 11.96 -31.81 4.88
C LEU A 671 12.20 -32.77 6.06
N GLN A 672 11.59 -32.54 7.22
CA GLN A 672 11.67 -33.46 8.35
C GLN A 672 11.00 -34.82 8.04
N ALA A 673 9.79 -34.79 7.48
CA ALA A 673 9.06 -36.00 7.08
C ALA A 673 9.84 -36.82 6.05
N ALA A 674 10.48 -36.18 5.09
CA ALA A 674 11.33 -36.83 4.11
C ALA A 674 12.56 -37.49 4.71
N ARG A 675 13.08 -37.02 5.86
CA ARG A 675 14.25 -37.58 6.56
C ARG A 675 13.90 -38.75 7.52
N VAL A 676 12.64 -38.82 7.99
CA VAL A 676 12.21 -39.75 9.06
C VAL A 676 11.31 -40.87 8.55
N GLU A 677 11.21 -41.09 7.23
CA GLU A 677 10.30 -42.08 6.61
C GLU A 677 8.83 -41.90 7.02
N GLY A 678 8.40 -40.65 7.25
CA GLY A 678 6.98 -40.32 7.45
C GLY A 678 6.16 -40.73 6.25
N ASN A 679 4.90 -41.12 6.45
CA ASN A 679 4.01 -41.42 5.34
C ASN A 679 3.19 -40.18 4.93
N PRO A 680 3.71 -39.31 4.03
CA PRO A 680 3.01 -38.12 3.58
C PRO A 680 1.79 -38.43 2.71
N GLN A 681 1.67 -39.71 2.25
CA GLN A 681 0.60 -40.10 1.32
C GLN A 681 -0.79 -39.94 1.93
N ALA A 682 -0.96 -40.33 3.22
CA ALA A 682 -2.25 -40.18 3.90
C ALA A 682 -2.67 -38.72 4.03
N ASP A 683 -1.73 -37.86 4.38
CA ASP A 683 -1.99 -36.41 4.50
C ASP A 683 -2.26 -35.77 3.14
N LEU A 684 -1.51 -36.11 2.09
CA LEU A 684 -1.75 -35.60 0.73
C LEU A 684 -3.11 -36.04 0.20
N LYS A 685 -3.56 -37.29 0.50
CA LYS A 685 -4.91 -37.74 0.17
C LYS A 685 -6.00 -36.91 0.86
N VAL A 686 -5.82 -36.61 2.15
CA VAL A 686 -6.75 -35.72 2.88
C VAL A 686 -6.85 -34.37 2.19
N ILE A 687 -5.71 -33.80 1.77
CA ILE A 687 -5.67 -32.50 1.10
C ILE A 687 -6.33 -32.57 -0.27
N CYS A 688 -5.98 -33.58 -1.10
CA CYS A 688 -6.51 -33.75 -2.45
C CYS A 688 -8.04 -33.94 -2.42
N ASN A 689 -8.54 -34.79 -1.53
CA ASN A 689 -9.98 -34.98 -1.33
C ASN A 689 -10.68 -33.69 -0.93
N ARG A 690 -10.11 -32.93 0.00
CA ARG A 690 -10.72 -31.68 0.51
C ARG A 690 -10.70 -30.55 -0.51
N LEU A 691 -9.69 -30.51 -1.38
CA LEU A 691 -9.53 -29.50 -2.42
C LEU A 691 -10.10 -29.94 -3.80
N GLY A 692 -10.75 -31.09 -3.89
CA GLY A 692 -11.30 -31.59 -5.16
C GLY A 692 -10.23 -31.93 -6.21
N LEU A 693 -9.06 -32.45 -5.78
CA LEU A 693 -7.92 -32.80 -6.64
C LEU A 693 -7.75 -34.30 -6.82
N VAL A 694 -8.82 -35.08 -6.61
CA VAL A 694 -8.79 -36.55 -6.63
C VAL A 694 -8.29 -37.11 -7.98
N GLU A 695 -8.68 -36.49 -9.09
CA GLU A 695 -8.28 -36.91 -10.44
C GLU A 695 -6.74 -36.83 -10.67
N ILE A 696 -6.06 -35.95 -10.00
CA ILE A 696 -4.59 -35.75 -10.13
C ILE A 696 -3.80 -36.19 -8.89
N GLU A 697 -4.49 -36.82 -7.90
CA GLU A 697 -3.87 -37.26 -6.64
C GLU A 697 -2.60 -38.11 -6.89
N ALA A 698 -2.68 -39.08 -7.77
CA ALA A 698 -1.56 -39.98 -8.08
C ALA A 698 -0.34 -39.20 -8.60
N SER A 699 -0.55 -38.21 -9.47
CA SER A 699 0.50 -37.34 -9.99
C SER A 699 1.10 -36.47 -8.88
N ILE A 700 0.26 -35.87 -8.03
CA ILE A 700 0.69 -35.07 -6.88
C ILE A 700 1.59 -35.89 -5.93
N LEU A 701 1.21 -37.14 -5.64
CA LEU A 701 1.99 -38.05 -4.80
C LEU A 701 3.38 -38.32 -5.36
N VAL A 702 3.49 -38.50 -6.65
CA VAL A 702 4.79 -38.70 -7.34
C VAL A 702 5.62 -37.40 -7.29
N GLN A 703 5.00 -36.28 -7.62
CA GLN A 703 5.65 -34.96 -7.70
C GLN A 703 6.08 -34.43 -6.32
N TYR A 704 5.46 -34.87 -5.23
CA TYR A 704 5.86 -34.51 -3.87
C TYR A 704 7.32 -34.82 -3.55
N ASN A 705 7.82 -35.96 -4.03
CA ASN A 705 9.23 -36.31 -3.82
C ASN A 705 10.18 -35.34 -4.52
N SER A 706 9.79 -34.85 -5.70
CA SER A 706 10.56 -33.82 -6.41
C SER A 706 10.52 -32.48 -5.69
N TYR A 707 9.35 -32.10 -5.14
CA TYR A 707 9.20 -30.90 -4.30
C TYR A 707 10.16 -30.92 -3.10
N THR A 708 10.14 -32.00 -2.31
CA THR A 708 11.02 -32.13 -1.13
C THR A 708 12.50 -32.15 -1.49
N LYS A 709 12.86 -32.76 -2.63
CA LYS A 709 14.23 -32.76 -3.16
C LYS A 709 14.68 -31.36 -3.56
N ILE A 710 13.83 -30.58 -4.25
CA ILE A 710 14.14 -29.18 -4.61
C ILE A 710 14.33 -28.35 -3.34
N LEU A 711 13.45 -28.49 -2.35
CA LEU A 711 13.62 -27.80 -1.06
C LEU A 711 14.96 -28.13 -0.41
N SER A 712 15.34 -29.41 -0.38
CA SER A 712 16.60 -29.85 0.23
C SER A 712 17.83 -29.31 -0.51
N LEU A 713 17.77 -29.24 -1.83
CA LEU A 713 18.88 -28.75 -2.66
C LEU A 713 19.10 -27.25 -2.50
N HIS A 714 18.02 -26.49 -2.33
CA HIS A 714 18.08 -25.04 -2.34
C HIS A 714 17.83 -24.40 -0.97
N GLU A 715 17.74 -25.18 0.11
CA GLU A 715 17.48 -24.70 1.47
C GLU A 715 18.38 -23.55 1.92
N ASN A 716 19.64 -23.60 1.52
CA ASN A 716 20.68 -22.63 1.88
C ASN A 716 21.20 -21.84 0.68
N ASP A 717 20.55 -21.92 -0.47
CA ASP A 717 20.95 -21.17 -1.66
C ASP A 717 20.73 -19.66 -1.43
N PRO A 718 21.79 -18.82 -1.53
CA PRO A 718 21.69 -17.38 -1.32
C PRO A 718 20.66 -16.69 -2.20
N LYS A 719 20.32 -17.26 -3.36
CA LYS A 719 19.29 -16.73 -4.26
C LYS A 719 17.89 -16.82 -3.64
N TYR A 720 17.59 -17.93 -2.96
CA TYR A 720 16.23 -18.22 -2.48
C TYR A 720 16.03 -17.93 -1.00
N VAL A 721 17.08 -17.99 -0.17
CA VAL A 721 16.99 -17.72 1.27
C VAL A 721 16.27 -16.42 1.61
N PRO A 722 16.45 -15.28 0.90
CA PRO A 722 15.72 -14.05 1.21
C PRO A 722 14.20 -14.15 1.05
N PHE A 723 13.72 -15.04 0.20
CA PHE A 723 12.29 -15.29 -0.06
C PHE A 723 11.74 -16.42 0.78
N TRP A 724 12.54 -17.49 0.95
CA TRP A 724 12.14 -18.70 1.65
C TRP A 724 12.24 -18.60 3.17
N LYS A 725 13.09 -17.67 3.70
CA LYS A 725 13.27 -17.50 5.15
C LYS A 725 13.11 -16.04 5.55
N THR A 726 12.32 -15.80 6.59
CA THR A 726 12.16 -14.47 7.20
C THR A 726 12.69 -14.53 8.63
N LYS A 727 13.71 -13.73 8.94
CA LYS A 727 14.39 -13.75 10.27
C LYS A 727 14.85 -15.17 10.67
N GLY A 728 15.34 -15.94 9.71
CA GLY A 728 15.79 -17.32 9.94
C GLY A 728 14.70 -18.38 10.04
N LYS A 729 13.42 -18.02 10.00
CA LYS A 729 12.28 -18.94 9.97
C LYS A 729 11.79 -19.13 8.54
N TRP A 730 11.36 -20.34 8.19
CA TRP A 730 10.73 -20.60 6.92
C TRP A 730 9.50 -19.73 6.66
N ASN A 731 9.38 -19.29 5.42
CA ASN A 731 8.25 -18.57 4.88
C ASN A 731 7.54 -19.46 3.84
N PRO A 732 6.55 -20.25 4.23
CA PRO A 732 5.89 -21.18 3.32
C PRO A 732 5.28 -20.51 2.09
N ILE A 733 4.67 -19.34 2.26
CA ILE A 733 4.10 -18.58 1.14
C ILE A 733 5.20 -18.10 0.18
N GLY A 734 6.34 -17.63 0.68
CA GLY A 734 7.46 -17.24 -0.18
C GLY A 734 8.06 -18.41 -0.96
N VAL A 735 8.03 -19.62 -0.39
CA VAL A 735 8.37 -20.86 -1.13
C VAL A 735 7.36 -21.11 -2.23
N ILE A 736 6.06 -21.09 -1.93
CA ILE A 736 5.00 -21.31 -2.92
C ILE A 736 5.08 -20.25 -4.02
N GLU A 737 5.25 -18.97 -3.68
CA GLU A 737 5.43 -17.88 -4.66
C GLU A 737 6.62 -18.15 -5.61
N THR A 738 7.67 -18.79 -5.11
CA THR A 738 8.83 -19.16 -5.96
C THR A 738 8.49 -20.27 -6.95
N PHE A 739 7.72 -21.30 -6.52
CA PHE A 739 7.23 -22.35 -7.41
C PHE A 739 6.20 -21.85 -8.42
N MET A 740 5.46 -20.81 -8.07
CA MET A 740 4.44 -20.18 -8.93
C MET A 740 5.01 -19.08 -9.84
N ASN A 741 6.33 -18.81 -9.78
CA ASN A 741 6.99 -17.82 -10.61
C ASN A 741 7.39 -18.43 -11.96
N PRO A 742 6.83 -17.97 -13.10
CA PRO A 742 7.17 -18.49 -14.43
C PRO A 742 8.62 -18.27 -14.84
N SER A 743 9.34 -17.34 -14.18
CA SER A 743 10.77 -17.09 -14.44
C SER A 743 11.69 -18.08 -13.73
N GLU A 744 11.16 -18.91 -12.82
CA GLU A 744 11.93 -19.94 -12.11
C GLU A 744 11.62 -21.33 -12.69
N PRO A 745 12.58 -22.26 -12.77
CA PRO A 745 12.38 -23.55 -13.42
C PRO A 745 11.64 -24.59 -12.57
N PHE A 746 11.25 -24.26 -11.33
CA PHE A 746 10.79 -25.24 -10.34
C PHE A 746 9.45 -25.90 -10.66
N PHE A 747 8.60 -25.25 -11.46
CA PHE A 747 7.31 -25.80 -11.81
C PHE A 747 7.36 -26.89 -12.90
N HIS A 748 8.45 -26.96 -13.68
CA HIS A 748 8.56 -27.97 -14.73
C HIS A 748 8.55 -29.40 -14.17
N GLY A 749 7.60 -30.19 -14.60
CA GLY A 749 7.36 -31.56 -14.11
C GLY A 749 6.70 -31.62 -12.72
N LEU A 750 6.23 -30.48 -12.22
CA LEU A 750 5.48 -30.36 -10.97
C LEU A 750 4.14 -29.62 -11.16
N GLU A 751 3.61 -29.60 -12.37
CA GLU A 751 2.45 -28.80 -12.74
C GLU A 751 1.23 -29.14 -11.87
N ASP A 752 0.95 -30.43 -11.61
CA ASP A 752 -0.16 -30.85 -10.76
C ASP A 752 0.11 -30.54 -9.28
N PHE A 753 1.37 -30.63 -8.83
CA PHE A 753 1.73 -30.21 -7.48
C PHE A 753 1.63 -28.69 -7.33
N CYS A 754 1.95 -27.92 -8.37
CA CYS A 754 1.72 -26.47 -8.39
C CYS A 754 0.22 -26.12 -8.30
N VAL A 755 -0.70 -26.91 -8.85
CA VAL A 755 -2.15 -26.74 -8.62
C VAL A 755 -2.48 -26.89 -7.14
N LEU A 756 -1.91 -27.88 -6.45
CA LEU A 756 -2.07 -28.06 -5.02
C LEU A 756 -1.53 -26.85 -4.26
N LEU A 757 -0.30 -26.41 -4.57
CA LEU A 757 0.32 -25.25 -3.93
C LEU A 757 -0.47 -23.97 -4.14
N GLU A 758 -0.97 -23.73 -5.36
CA GLU A 758 -1.84 -22.60 -5.70
C GLU A 758 -3.08 -22.59 -4.80
N ARG A 759 -3.81 -23.71 -4.71
CA ARG A 759 -5.01 -23.82 -3.89
C ARG A 759 -4.73 -23.65 -2.38
N VAL A 760 -3.66 -24.23 -1.88
CA VAL A 760 -3.26 -24.10 -0.46
C VAL A 760 -2.89 -22.65 -0.11
N ALA A 761 -2.18 -21.93 -0.97
CA ALA A 761 -1.81 -20.55 -0.72
C ALA A 761 -3.00 -19.60 -0.68
N LEU A 762 -4.09 -19.95 -1.36
CA LEU A 762 -5.34 -19.17 -1.37
C LEU A 762 -6.14 -19.32 -0.07
N LEU A 763 -5.88 -20.32 0.78
CA LEU A 763 -6.56 -20.50 2.07
C LEU A 763 -6.10 -19.41 3.05
N ARG A 764 -6.85 -18.32 3.08
CA ARG A 764 -6.61 -17.20 3.98
C ARG A 764 -7.57 -17.23 5.15
N TYR A 765 -7.06 -16.93 6.33
CA TYR A 765 -7.79 -16.90 7.60
C TYR A 765 -8.01 -15.47 8.08
N THR A 766 -8.16 -14.54 7.15
CA THR A 766 -8.33 -13.12 7.47
C THR A 766 -9.17 -12.37 6.44
N GLN A 767 -10.00 -11.45 6.94
CA GLN A 767 -10.71 -10.43 6.17
C GLN A 767 -10.04 -9.04 6.25
N ALA A 768 -8.80 -8.97 6.72
CA ALA A 768 -8.12 -7.68 6.94
C ALA A 768 -8.06 -6.79 5.70
N ASP A 769 -8.07 -7.37 4.51
CA ASP A 769 -8.12 -6.61 3.25
C ASP A 769 -9.49 -5.96 3.05
N THR A 770 -10.60 -6.66 3.34
CA THR A 770 -11.96 -6.10 3.28
C THR A 770 -12.18 -5.03 4.32
N GLU A 771 -11.69 -5.21 5.55
CA GLU A 771 -11.75 -4.20 6.60
C GLU A 771 -11.01 -2.89 6.23
N ARG A 772 -9.93 -2.99 5.44
CA ARG A 772 -9.24 -1.78 4.92
C ARG A 772 -10.12 -1.04 3.93
N VAL A 773 -10.79 -1.77 3.05
CA VAL A 773 -11.73 -1.19 2.06
C VAL A 773 -12.86 -0.44 2.75
N VAL A 774 -13.39 -0.92 3.89
CA VAL A 774 -14.43 -0.21 4.66
C VAL A 774 -13.99 1.20 5.06
N LYS A 775 -12.71 1.41 5.41
CA LYS A 775 -12.18 2.76 5.71
C LYS A 775 -12.17 3.67 4.47
N THR A 776 -11.93 3.10 3.30
CA THR A 776 -11.97 3.81 2.02
C THR A 776 -13.39 4.13 1.62
N ILE A 777 -14.32 3.20 1.79
CA ILE A 777 -15.76 3.41 1.61
C ILE A 777 -16.21 4.65 2.38
N ARG A 778 -15.90 4.73 3.67
CA ARG A 778 -16.23 5.87 4.53
C ARG A 778 -15.71 7.20 3.98
N LYS A 779 -14.51 7.25 3.43
CA LYS A 779 -13.91 8.46 2.86
C LYS A 779 -14.55 8.83 1.53
N VAL A 780 -14.81 7.83 0.68
CA VAL A 780 -15.44 8.02 -0.63
C VAL A 780 -16.89 8.47 -0.43
N GLU A 781 -17.68 7.79 0.39
CA GLU A 781 -19.08 8.13 0.64
C GLU A 781 -19.25 9.51 1.28
N LYS A 782 -18.39 9.90 2.24
CA LYS A 782 -18.39 11.27 2.77
C LYS A 782 -18.14 12.34 1.71
N ARG A 783 -17.40 12.00 0.67
CA ARG A 783 -17.15 12.87 -0.47
C ARG A 783 -18.43 13.05 -1.31
N PHE A 784 -19.26 12.01 -1.41
CA PHE A 784 -20.52 12.03 -2.16
C PHE A 784 -21.73 12.48 -1.34
N SER A 785 -21.69 12.44 -0.01
CA SER A 785 -22.79 12.81 0.87
C SER A 785 -23.24 14.29 0.81
N GLY A 786 -22.60 15.10 0.00
CA GLY A 786 -23.04 16.47 -0.33
C GLY A 786 -23.77 16.59 -1.67
N PHE A 787 -24.00 15.49 -2.37
CA PHE A 787 -24.90 15.39 -3.51
C PHE A 787 -26.17 14.73 -3.00
N ASP A 788 -27.27 15.47 -2.99
CA ASP A 788 -28.58 14.90 -2.86
C ASP A 788 -28.65 13.67 -3.74
N GLU A 789 -29.11 12.57 -3.13
CA GLU A 789 -29.52 11.34 -3.73
C GLU A 789 -29.27 11.32 -5.23
N VAL A 790 -28.16 10.73 -5.66
CA VAL A 790 -28.05 10.33 -7.06
C VAL A 790 -29.18 9.32 -7.22
N LYS A 791 -30.38 9.82 -7.49
CA LYS A 791 -31.50 9.02 -7.93
C LYS A 791 -30.94 8.16 -9.03
N GLU A 792 -30.80 6.89 -8.74
CA GLU A 792 -30.48 5.87 -9.70
C GLU A 792 -31.55 5.86 -10.78
N ALA A 793 -31.40 6.75 -11.75
CA ALA A 793 -32.07 6.55 -13.02
C ALA A 793 -31.40 5.32 -13.61
N SER A 794 -32.17 4.25 -13.77
CA SER A 794 -31.85 2.99 -14.39
C SER A 794 -30.67 3.04 -15.37
N GLY A 795 -29.60 2.32 -15.07
CA GLY A 795 -28.45 2.13 -15.95
C GLY A 795 -27.22 2.99 -15.66
N LYS A 796 -27.17 3.81 -14.61
CA LYS A 796 -25.94 4.52 -14.21
C LYS A 796 -25.07 3.62 -13.34
N ARG A 797 -23.77 3.58 -13.66
CA ARG A 797 -22.76 2.84 -12.89
C ARG A 797 -22.59 3.46 -11.50
N ASP A 798 -22.47 2.61 -10.46
CA ASP A 798 -22.12 3.05 -9.10
C ASP A 798 -20.71 3.66 -9.07
N ARG A 799 -20.62 4.99 -9.09
CA ARG A 799 -19.36 5.73 -9.09
C ARG A 799 -18.58 5.56 -7.81
N ALA A 800 -19.25 5.44 -6.68
CA ALA A 800 -18.57 5.21 -5.41
C ALA A 800 -17.84 3.86 -5.45
N ALA A 801 -18.47 2.81 -5.96
CA ALA A 801 -17.83 1.51 -6.15
C ALA A 801 -16.64 1.58 -7.11
N GLN A 802 -16.74 2.35 -8.21
CA GLN A 802 -15.64 2.52 -9.15
C GLN A 802 -14.43 3.25 -8.52
N GLU A 803 -14.67 4.30 -7.75
CA GLU A 803 -13.61 5.03 -7.06
C GLU A 803 -12.97 4.20 -5.96
N ILE A 804 -13.76 3.43 -5.21
CA ILE A 804 -13.25 2.48 -4.22
C ILE A 804 -12.33 1.46 -4.91
N PHE A 805 -12.76 0.90 -6.03
CA PHE A 805 -11.96 -0.03 -6.83
C PHE A 805 -10.62 0.58 -7.28
N ILE A 806 -10.63 1.80 -7.81
CA ILE A 806 -9.41 2.50 -8.25
C ILE A 806 -8.49 2.80 -7.07
N HIS A 807 -9.07 3.22 -5.94
CA HIS A 807 -8.30 3.58 -4.75
C HIS A 807 -7.66 2.37 -4.08
N GLU A 808 -8.36 1.25 -4.02
CA GLU A 808 -7.85 0.03 -3.39
C GLU A 808 -6.89 -0.76 -4.29
N ASN A 809 -6.93 -0.51 -5.60
CA ASN A 809 -6.02 -1.11 -6.58
C ASN A 809 -5.13 -0.03 -7.23
N PRO A 810 -4.35 0.74 -6.45
CA PRO A 810 -3.58 1.86 -6.98
C PRO A 810 -2.39 1.38 -7.79
N VAL A 811 -2.16 2.07 -8.92
CA VAL A 811 -0.95 1.96 -9.72
C VAL A 811 -0.09 3.21 -9.46
N ALA A 812 1.22 3.07 -9.37
CA ALA A 812 2.09 4.23 -9.20
C ALA A 812 1.93 5.22 -10.37
N LEU A 813 1.94 6.52 -10.08
CA LEU A 813 1.75 7.57 -11.11
C LEU A 813 2.75 7.47 -12.26
N SER A 814 3.97 7.01 -11.98
CA SER A 814 5.03 6.75 -12.96
C SER A 814 4.73 5.55 -13.87
N GLU A 815 3.95 4.60 -13.36
CA GLU A 815 3.64 3.32 -14.04
C GLU A 815 2.29 3.34 -14.74
N LEU A 816 1.54 4.46 -14.65
CA LEU A 816 0.25 4.57 -15.33
C LEU A 816 0.40 4.38 -16.84
N PRO A 817 -0.34 3.45 -17.45
CA PRO A 817 -0.25 3.16 -18.86
C PRO A 817 -0.99 4.22 -19.69
N LEU A 818 -0.52 5.46 -19.66
CA LEU A 818 -1.18 6.64 -20.19
C LEU A 818 -1.51 6.56 -21.67
N ASP A 819 -0.71 5.87 -22.48
CA ASP A 819 -1.01 5.67 -23.90
C ASP A 819 -2.25 4.80 -24.12
N LYS A 820 -2.38 3.74 -23.32
CA LYS A 820 -3.54 2.86 -23.37
C LYS A 820 -4.80 3.55 -22.83
N LEU A 821 -4.66 4.26 -21.71
CA LEU A 821 -5.72 5.07 -21.12
C LEU A 821 -6.18 6.19 -22.06
N HIS A 822 -5.24 6.90 -22.72
CA HIS A 822 -5.56 7.90 -23.73
C HIS A 822 -6.33 7.31 -24.92
N LYS A 823 -5.88 6.15 -25.45
CA LYS A 823 -6.61 5.48 -26.55
C LYS A 823 -8.05 5.16 -26.14
N LYS A 824 -8.23 4.58 -24.93
CA LYS A 824 -9.55 4.22 -24.41
C LYS A 824 -10.42 5.47 -24.19
N TRP A 825 -9.87 6.52 -23.58
CA TRP A 825 -10.53 7.82 -23.43
C TRP A 825 -11.05 8.39 -24.75
N VAL A 826 -10.19 8.43 -25.77
CA VAL A 826 -10.55 8.93 -27.10
C VAL A 826 -11.64 8.07 -27.74
N GLN A 827 -11.59 6.74 -27.61
CA GLN A 827 -12.61 5.85 -28.16
C GLN A 827 -13.98 6.11 -27.51
N THR A 828 -14.02 6.23 -26.18
CA THR A 828 -15.26 6.50 -25.43
C THR A 828 -15.84 7.87 -25.78
N HIS A 829 -14.99 8.92 -25.89
CA HIS A 829 -15.44 10.27 -26.22
C HIS A 829 -15.81 10.45 -27.69
N LYS A 830 -15.12 9.78 -28.63
CA LYS A 830 -15.53 9.80 -30.06
C LYS A 830 -16.92 9.22 -30.25
N SER A 831 -17.28 8.17 -29.53
CA SER A 831 -18.62 7.59 -29.60
C SER A 831 -19.69 8.51 -29.00
N SER A 832 -19.39 9.21 -27.92
CA SER A 832 -20.31 10.17 -27.29
C SER A 832 -20.47 11.45 -28.13
N LEU A 833 -19.40 11.94 -28.76
CA LEU A 833 -19.44 13.07 -29.67
C LEU A 833 -20.23 12.75 -30.96
N LYS A 834 -20.07 11.53 -31.51
CA LYS A 834 -20.90 11.08 -32.64
C LYS A 834 -22.38 11.03 -32.27
N LYS A 835 -22.75 10.51 -31.09
CA LYS A 835 -24.13 10.50 -30.59
C LYS A 835 -24.69 11.90 -30.35
N LYS A 836 -23.90 12.83 -29.75
CA LYS A 836 -24.31 14.21 -29.52
C LYS A 836 -24.47 14.98 -30.86
N ASN A 837 -23.58 14.75 -31.82
CA ASN A 837 -23.67 15.38 -33.13
C ASN A 837 -24.85 14.82 -33.95
N ALA A 838 -25.15 13.53 -33.83
CA ALA A 838 -26.34 12.93 -34.48
C ALA A 838 -27.65 13.49 -33.83
N ALA A 839 -27.67 13.61 -32.48
CA ALA A 839 -28.80 14.22 -31.80
C ALA A 839 -28.98 15.72 -32.14
N LYS A 840 -27.90 16.49 -32.25
CA LYS A 840 -27.96 17.89 -32.72
C LYS A 840 -28.40 17.98 -34.16
N ALA A 841 -27.92 17.10 -35.05
CA ALA A 841 -28.34 17.07 -36.45
C ALA A 841 -29.84 16.77 -36.57
N SER A 842 -30.35 15.78 -35.81
CA SER A 842 -31.78 15.50 -35.79
C SER A 842 -32.63 16.64 -35.20
N THR A 843 -32.12 17.35 -34.20
CA THR A 843 -32.79 18.51 -33.61
C THR A 843 -32.82 19.68 -34.62
N ILE A 844 -31.73 19.91 -35.37
CA ILE A 844 -31.66 20.92 -36.40
C ILE A 844 -32.57 20.56 -37.58
N GLU A 845 -32.60 19.28 -37.99
CA GLU A 845 -33.54 18.82 -39.04
C GLU A 845 -35.01 18.97 -38.60
N ASN A 846 -35.34 18.68 -37.37
CA ASN A 846 -36.68 18.90 -36.82
C ASN A 846 -37.03 20.39 -36.71
N PHE A 847 -36.06 21.26 -36.37
CA PHE A 847 -36.23 22.68 -36.35
C PHE A 847 -36.48 23.24 -37.76
N LEU A 848 -35.69 22.82 -38.75
CA LEU A 848 -35.85 23.23 -40.17
C LEU A 848 -37.16 22.71 -40.77
N LYS A 849 -37.62 21.53 -40.41
CA LYS A 849 -38.95 20.99 -40.82
C LYS A 849 -40.08 21.80 -40.21
N ASN A 850 -39.95 22.22 -38.96
CA ASN A 850 -40.97 23.06 -38.30
C ASN A 850 -40.99 24.49 -38.86
N ASP A 851 -39.86 25.08 -39.23
CA ASP A 851 -39.81 26.42 -39.86
C ASP A 851 -40.35 26.39 -41.30
N SER A 852 -40.14 25.32 -42.06
CA SER A 852 -40.73 25.18 -43.38
C SER A 852 -42.24 24.99 -43.35
N SER A 853 -42.83 24.49 -42.27
CA SER A 853 -44.28 24.45 -42.03
C SER A 853 -44.86 25.84 -41.67
N LYS A 854 -44.09 26.64 -40.95
CA LYS A 854 -44.52 28.05 -40.60
C LYS A 854 -44.41 28.99 -41.84
N ALA A 855 -43.43 28.76 -42.70
CA ALA A 855 -43.29 29.54 -43.95
C ALA A 855 -44.48 29.30 -44.94
N ARG A 856 -45.10 28.12 -44.92
CA ARG A 856 -46.33 27.83 -45.70
C ARG A 856 -47.62 28.48 -45.15
N PHE A 857 -47.63 28.87 -43.84
CA PHE A 857 -48.75 29.56 -43.22
C PHE A 857 -48.75 31.11 -43.45
N LEU A 858 -47.62 31.66 -43.91
CA LEU A 858 -47.49 33.08 -44.21
C LEU A 858 -47.64 33.42 -45.73
N THR A 859 -47.85 32.43 -46.58
CA THR A 859 -48.10 32.57 -48.02
C THR A 859 -49.49 32.09 -48.44
N SER A 860 -50.38 31.74 -47.51
CA SER A 860 -51.84 31.59 -47.67
C SER A 860 -52.53 32.73 -46.88
#